data_eb96c3b4ee5dd865ae773f60052b6816
#
_entry.id   eb96c3b4ee5dd865ae773f60052b6816
#
_cell.length_a   1.000
_cell.length_b   1.000
_cell.length_c   1.000
_cell.angle_alpha   90.00
_cell.angle_beta   90.00
_cell.angle_gamma   90.00
#
_symmetry.space_group_name_H-M   'P 1'
#
loop_
_entity.id
_entity.type
_entity.pdbx_description
1 polymer ?
#
loop_
_entity_poly.entity_id
_entity_poly.type
_entity_poly.pdbx_seq_one_letter_code
_entity_poly.pdbx_strand_id
1 'polypeptide(L)'
;MYKLYTITLLIWMSFSFSAITMETGVGGGQIYFSSGQLHHLKGEPESSVRNYLESIQNKLGHENAHKFPLDYYKDGKYGTRHFSFQQTYNGIPVFGRYIRVHIQGDIITSLSSNIDNIDISVVPIITKSGAMDIIRPVYISTSTYLKYQNLQIYIQNSIPHLVHSIDAVSFEDPWRYLVDAHTGEIIDRFPLLYEEGPVIGSGINLLNEAVDTIYVYEGSSFMPIGQDLVTPYLLCEEYCWDYGDCGGGSYSDCVVSPQQGNCENGYILDCNGECFNDWYMQFPGVGNGFCNDPWLDYAEEDIAFGPYNMVDESNPALGNIYTINSYGGFYTDLSYVNSETPEFTESSTSLSHKSGVSAHDYQRKTLDYFWNHHGYSGIDGNGKRTISVVNYTNVAGGLDQRNAFYNAALDVLTYGLGGNGYRPFCAAQDIVTHEFTHGYTAHTSGLIYRNQAGAMNESMSDVFGYLVEAEYQNGGDWTQGEDVHYTGASRSFINPPDYNQPDHVDHPYFVAYNPNPQWSNDFGGVHYNSGITNKIMYLVIAGDTHYSIEVPPLEENLNASRQAAANIWFAWSSFYLDPEDDFEIGRVKMLQACNDLYPDNFNYYQTIASGWASTGIGSEIVFTPGDLNQDQSINILDIVELVNIILNGSPDETQLYLGDLNSDGSINILDIIELVNLILD
;
A
#
# COMPACT_ATOMS: atom_id res chain seq x y z
N MET A 1 11.63 -39.83 -47.91
CA MET A 1 10.36 -39.28 -47.37
C MET A 1 10.27 -39.38 -45.83
N TYR A 2 11.41 -39.50 -45.15
CA TYR A 2 11.48 -39.61 -43.68
C TYR A 2 12.28 -38.47 -43.00
N LYS A 3 12.74 -37.46 -43.75
CA LYS A 3 13.49 -36.31 -43.23
C LYS A 3 12.68 -35.01 -43.10
N LEU A 4 11.41 -35.01 -43.55
CA LEU A 4 10.56 -33.82 -43.51
C LEU A 4 9.66 -33.74 -42.24
N TYR A 5 9.49 -34.86 -41.51
CA TYR A 5 8.62 -34.91 -40.32
C TYR A 5 9.32 -34.54 -39.02
N THR A 6 10.65 -34.50 -39.02
CA THR A 6 11.41 -34.16 -37.78
C THR A 6 11.67 -32.66 -37.66
N ILE A 7 11.56 -31.88 -38.73
CA ILE A 7 11.73 -30.43 -38.72
C ILE A 7 10.42 -29.72 -38.31
N THR A 8 9.26 -30.32 -38.62
CA THR A 8 7.95 -29.72 -38.28
C THR A 8 7.56 -29.87 -36.82
N LEU A 9 8.26 -30.70 -36.02
CA LEU A 9 7.98 -30.86 -34.58
C LEU A 9 8.88 -30.00 -33.69
N LEU A 10 9.93 -29.39 -34.26
CA LEU A 10 10.82 -28.46 -33.54
C LEU A 10 10.41 -26.99 -33.70
N ILE A 11 9.52 -26.69 -34.67
CA ILE A 11 9.07 -25.32 -34.99
C ILE A 11 7.91 -24.86 -34.06
N TRP A 12 7.36 -25.73 -33.23
CA TRP A 12 6.29 -25.39 -32.27
C TRP A 12 6.79 -25.17 -30.81
N MET A 13 8.09 -25.05 -30.61
CA MET A 13 8.67 -24.88 -29.27
C MET A 13 9.36 -23.52 -29.01
N SER A 14 9.21 -22.54 -29.89
CA SER A 14 9.96 -21.30 -29.75
C SER A 14 9.08 -20.06 -29.84
N PHE A 15 8.12 -19.89 -28.98
CA PHE A 15 7.54 -18.60 -28.61
C PHE A 15 6.93 -18.70 -27.19
N SER A 16 7.78 -18.82 -26.24
CA SER A 16 7.44 -18.45 -24.86
C SER A 16 8.61 -17.64 -24.34
N PHE A 17 8.36 -16.38 -24.05
CA PHE A 17 9.21 -15.67 -23.11
C PHE A 17 9.52 -16.64 -21.98
N SER A 18 10.79 -16.75 -21.63
CA SER A 18 11.26 -17.70 -20.62
C SER A 18 10.46 -17.50 -19.35
N ALA A 19 9.74 -18.53 -18.89
CA ALA A 19 9.19 -18.52 -17.56
C ALA A 19 10.37 -18.34 -16.60
N ILE A 20 10.43 -17.22 -15.90
CA ILE A 20 11.40 -17.00 -14.84
C ILE A 20 10.83 -17.68 -13.61
N THR A 21 11.38 -18.83 -13.25
CA THR A 21 11.07 -19.46 -11.96
C THR A 21 12.10 -18.95 -10.97
N MET A 22 11.69 -18.15 -10.01
CA MET A 22 12.53 -17.72 -8.91
C MET A 22 12.21 -18.59 -7.69
N GLU A 23 13.19 -19.35 -7.23
CA GLU A 23 13.18 -19.97 -5.91
C GLU A 23 13.89 -19.03 -4.94
N THR A 24 13.16 -18.11 -4.33
CA THR A 24 13.70 -17.27 -3.27
C THR A 24 12.66 -17.15 -2.18
N GLY A 25 13.07 -17.37 -0.95
CA GLY A 25 12.19 -17.27 0.18
C GLY A 25 12.76 -16.37 1.26
N VAL A 26 12.18 -15.20 1.43
CA VAL A 26 12.03 -14.67 2.77
C VAL A 26 10.73 -15.32 3.27
N GLY A 27 10.85 -16.26 4.23
CA GLY A 27 9.70 -17.05 4.71
C GLY A 27 9.49 -18.43 4.06
N GLY A 28 10.30 -18.83 3.04
CA GLY A 28 10.35 -20.21 2.55
C GLY A 28 9.28 -20.63 1.52
N GLY A 29 8.50 -19.70 0.98
CA GLY A 29 7.55 -19.99 -0.10
C GLY A 29 8.24 -20.12 -1.47
N GLN A 30 7.69 -20.99 -2.34
CA GLN A 30 8.11 -21.02 -3.74
C GLN A 30 7.40 -19.90 -4.49
N ILE A 31 8.16 -18.91 -4.98
CA ILE A 31 7.62 -17.88 -5.86
C ILE A 31 7.71 -18.39 -7.28
N TYR A 32 6.55 -18.55 -7.92
CA TYR A 32 6.45 -18.87 -9.34
C TYR A 32 6.10 -17.60 -10.11
N PHE A 33 6.92 -17.28 -11.09
CA PHE A 33 6.71 -16.16 -11.99
C PHE A 33 6.62 -16.64 -13.44
N SER A 34 5.65 -16.16 -14.21
CA SER A 34 5.56 -16.43 -15.63
C SER A 34 5.02 -15.20 -16.36
N SER A 35 5.65 -14.82 -17.46
CA SER A 35 5.23 -13.68 -18.28
C SER A 35 5.28 -14.00 -19.77
N GLY A 36 4.64 -13.17 -20.59
CA GLY A 36 4.49 -13.32 -22.03
C GLY A 36 3.04 -13.64 -22.41
N GLN A 37 2.81 -14.12 -23.63
CA GLN A 37 1.47 -14.54 -24.07
C GLN A 37 1.15 -15.93 -23.50
N LEU A 38 0.74 -16.00 -22.25
CA LEU A 38 0.60 -17.26 -21.53
C LEU A 38 -0.65 -18.05 -21.93
N HIS A 39 -1.77 -17.36 -22.16
CA HIS A 39 -3.03 -18.02 -22.52
C HIS A 39 -4.02 -17.02 -23.10
N HIS A 40 -4.74 -17.41 -24.16
CA HIS A 40 -5.86 -16.65 -24.68
C HIS A 40 -7.15 -16.99 -23.92
N LEU A 41 -7.87 -15.97 -23.50
CA LEU A 41 -9.16 -16.14 -22.81
C LEU A 41 -10.21 -16.74 -23.74
N LYS A 42 -11.03 -17.63 -23.21
CA LYS A 42 -12.17 -18.26 -23.90
C LYS A 42 -13.41 -18.17 -23.06
N GLY A 43 -14.28 -17.22 -23.37
CA GLY A 43 -15.51 -16.96 -22.62
C GLY A 43 -15.31 -15.96 -21.48
N GLU A 44 -16.04 -16.14 -20.39
CA GLU A 44 -15.97 -15.24 -19.23
C GLU A 44 -14.55 -15.22 -18.63
N PRO A 45 -13.99 -14.03 -18.34
CA PRO A 45 -12.60 -13.89 -17.92
C PRO A 45 -12.23 -14.73 -16.69
N GLU A 46 -13.01 -14.66 -15.60
CA GLU A 46 -12.73 -15.43 -14.39
C GLU A 46 -12.71 -16.94 -14.65
N SER A 47 -13.69 -17.45 -15.39
CA SER A 47 -13.76 -18.86 -15.72
C SER A 47 -12.57 -19.30 -16.57
N SER A 48 -12.12 -18.45 -17.50
CA SER A 48 -10.96 -18.72 -18.35
C SER A 48 -9.66 -18.72 -17.54
N VAL A 49 -9.50 -17.76 -16.61
CA VAL A 49 -8.36 -17.73 -15.69
C VAL A 49 -8.32 -18.97 -14.80
N ARG A 50 -9.45 -19.37 -14.23
CA ARG A 50 -9.53 -20.61 -13.41
C ARG A 50 -9.15 -21.85 -14.20
N ASN A 51 -9.65 -22.00 -15.42
CA ASN A 51 -9.26 -23.12 -16.31
C ASN A 51 -7.76 -23.12 -16.62
N TYR A 52 -7.18 -21.92 -16.81
CA TYR A 52 -5.74 -21.80 -17.02
C TYR A 52 -4.97 -22.22 -15.76
N LEU A 53 -5.34 -21.74 -14.58
CA LEU A 53 -4.71 -22.11 -13.31
C LEU A 53 -4.80 -23.62 -13.04
N GLU A 54 -5.94 -24.25 -13.33
CA GLU A 54 -6.10 -25.70 -13.25
C GLU A 54 -5.14 -26.43 -14.20
N SER A 55 -4.95 -25.90 -15.42
CA SER A 55 -4.05 -26.50 -16.43
C SER A 55 -2.58 -26.49 -16.02
N ILE A 56 -2.17 -25.55 -15.17
CA ILE A 56 -0.80 -25.37 -14.67
C ILE A 56 -0.63 -25.80 -13.20
N GLN A 57 -1.65 -26.39 -12.59
CA GLN A 57 -1.67 -26.78 -11.16
C GLN A 57 -0.41 -27.52 -10.73
N ASN A 58 0.10 -28.43 -11.56
CA ASN A 58 1.32 -29.20 -11.26
C ASN A 58 2.58 -28.32 -11.20
N LYS A 59 2.58 -27.15 -11.88
CA LYS A 59 3.68 -26.19 -11.85
C LYS A 59 3.59 -25.29 -10.62
N LEU A 60 2.37 -25.04 -10.15
CA LEU A 60 2.12 -24.26 -8.92
C LEU A 60 2.37 -25.09 -7.65
N GLY A 61 2.51 -26.40 -7.75
CA GLY A 61 3.01 -27.28 -6.67
C GLY A 61 2.08 -27.45 -5.48
N HIS A 62 0.76 -27.26 -5.60
CA HIS A 62 -0.17 -27.38 -4.47
C HIS A 62 -1.00 -28.67 -4.49
N GLU A 63 -1.40 -29.12 -3.31
CA GLU A 63 -2.25 -30.29 -3.08
C GLU A 63 -3.75 -29.95 -3.01
N ASN A 64 -4.63 -30.96 -3.05
CA ASN A 64 -6.09 -30.80 -3.10
C ASN A 64 -6.72 -30.11 -1.87
N ALA A 65 -6.01 -30.03 -0.73
CA ALA A 65 -6.48 -29.35 0.47
C ALA A 65 -6.42 -27.81 0.35
N HIS A 66 -5.67 -27.30 -0.63
CA HIS A 66 -5.55 -25.88 -0.95
C HIS A 66 -6.63 -25.46 -1.93
N LYS A 67 -7.21 -24.29 -1.70
CA LYS A 67 -8.15 -23.64 -2.62
C LYS A 67 -7.75 -22.17 -2.77
N PHE A 68 -8.19 -21.58 -3.88
CA PHE A 68 -7.88 -20.23 -4.27
C PHE A 68 -9.19 -19.49 -4.60
N PRO A 69 -9.97 -19.07 -3.57
CA PRO A 69 -11.09 -18.18 -3.78
C PRO A 69 -10.61 -16.87 -4.42
N LEU A 70 -11.45 -16.27 -5.25
CA LEU A 70 -11.20 -14.94 -5.78
C LEU A 70 -11.25 -13.96 -4.61
N ASP A 71 -10.18 -13.23 -4.42
CA ASP A 71 -10.05 -12.18 -3.43
C ASP A 71 -10.55 -10.86 -4.01
N TYR A 72 -9.97 -10.44 -5.15
CA TYR A 72 -10.50 -9.32 -5.91
C TYR A 72 -10.32 -9.48 -7.42
N TYR A 73 -11.15 -8.74 -8.17
CA TYR A 73 -11.01 -8.44 -9.57
C TYR A 73 -11.04 -6.93 -9.77
N LYS A 74 -10.14 -6.40 -10.60
CA LYS A 74 -10.14 -4.97 -10.92
C LYS A 74 -9.72 -4.75 -12.36
N ASP A 75 -10.42 -3.82 -13.04
CA ASP A 75 -9.99 -3.29 -14.32
C ASP A 75 -8.94 -2.22 -14.08
N GLY A 76 -7.80 -2.34 -14.76
CA GLY A 76 -6.73 -1.37 -14.77
C GLY A 76 -6.80 -0.45 -15.99
N LYS A 77 -5.76 0.37 -16.15
CA LYS A 77 -5.62 1.25 -17.33
C LYS A 77 -5.25 0.47 -18.58
N TYR A 78 -5.48 1.09 -19.72
CA TYR A 78 -5.10 0.57 -21.06
C TYR A 78 -5.62 -0.84 -21.37
N GLY A 79 -6.76 -1.24 -20.77
CA GLY A 79 -7.39 -2.54 -21.00
C GLY A 79 -6.77 -3.69 -20.21
N THR A 80 -5.93 -3.41 -19.22
CA THR A 80 -5.45 -4.42 -18.27
C THR A 80 -6.57 -4.87 -17.33
N ARG A 81 -6.51 -6.11 -16.88
CA ARG A 81 -7.41 -6.68 -15.88
C ARG A 81 -6.61 -7.53 -14.91
N HIS A 82 -6.93 -7.42 -13.63
CA HIS A 82 -6.17 -8.03 -12.55
C HIS A 82 -7.07 -8.92 -11.71
N PHE A 83 -6.64 -10.17 -11.50
CA PHE A 83 -7.28 -11.14 -10.63
C PHE A 83 -6.33 -11.52 -9.51
N SER A 84 -6.79 -11.47 -8.27
CA SER A 84 -6.10 -11.96 -7.09
C SER A 84 -6.88 -13.11 -6.47
N PHE A 85 -6.21 -14.22 -6.20
CA PHE A 85 -6.78 -15.39 -5.56
C PHE A 85 -6.00 -15.69 -4.29
N GLN A 86 -6.65 -15.58 -3.15
CA GLN A 86 -6.01 -15.88 -1.86
C GLN A 86 -5.90 -17.39 -1.64
N GLN A 87 -4.74 -17.85 -1.22
CA GLN A 87 -4.58 -19.24 -0.78
C GLN A 87 -5.39 -19.49 0.48
N THR A 88 -6.16 -20.60 0.49
CA THR A 88 -6.78 -21.15 1.69
C THR A 88 -6.40 -22.63 1.84
N TYR A 89 -6.24 -23.07 3.07
CA TYR A 89 -6.02 -24.47 3.42
C TYR A 89 -7.13 -24.93 4.36
N ASN A 90 -7.88 -25.96 3.94
CA ASN A 90 -9.08 -26.44 4.65
C ASN A 90 -10.07 -25.31 5.00
N GLY A 91 -10.15 -24.28 4.16
CA GLY A 91 -11.05 -23.13 4.33
C GLY A 91 -10.49 -21.98 5.18
N ILE A 92 -9.31 -22.14 5.76
CA ILE A 92 -8.62 -21.07 6.52
C ILE A 92 -7.70 -20.28 5.58
N PRO A 93 -7.78 -18.94 5.55
CA PRO A 93 -6.91 -18.12 4.71
C PRO A 93 -5.44 -18.20 5.17
N VAL A 94 -4.52 -18.14 4.20
CA VAL A 94 -3.08 -18.10 4.44
C VAL A 94 -2.60 -16.67 4.25
N PHE A 95 -2.06 -16.09 5.29
CA PHE A 95 -1.62 -14.69 5.28
C PHE A 95 -0.52 -14.47 4.24
N GLY A 96 -0.67 -13.42 3.44
CA GLY A 96 0.33 -13.02 2.44
C GLY A 96 0.53 -14.02 1.30
N ARG A 97 -0.40 -14.95 1.08
CA ARG A 97 -0.26 -16.00 0.04
C ARG A 97 -1.34 -15.88 -1.02
N TYR A 98 -0.91 -15.51 -2.23
CA TYR A 98 -1.78 -15.20 -3.36
C TYR A 98 -1.30 -15.82 -4.67
N ILE A 99 -2.24 -16.01 -5.59
CA ILE A 99 -1.98 -16.14 -7.02
C ILE A 99 -2.56 -14.91 -7.69
N ARG A 100 -1.72 -14.13 -8.36
CA ARG A 100 -2.13 -12.95 -9.12
C ARG A 100 -2.02 -13.22 -10.61
N VAL A 101 -3.04 -12.87 -11.35
CA VAL A 101 -3.10 -13.06 -12.81
C VAL A 101 -3.45 -11.74 -13.47
N HIS A 102 -2.63 -11.35 -14.43
CA HIS A 102 -2.79 -10.11 -15.16
C HIS A 102 -3.14 -10.42 -16.63
N ILE A 103 -4.03 -9.60 -17.18
CA ILE A 103 -4.59 -9.81 -18.51
C ILE A 103 -4.50 -8.49 -19.25
N GLN A 104 -4.02 -8.55 -20.49
CA GLN A 104 -4.09 -7.46 -21.45
C GLN A 104 -5.00 -7.87 -22.61
N GLY A 105 -6.06 -7.10 -22.84
CA GLY A 105 -7.06 -7.47 -23.83
C GLY A 105 -7.72 -8.83 -23.53
N ASP A 106 -7.44 -9.85 -24.35
CA ASP A 106 -7.91 -11.22 -24.17
C ASP A 106 -6.79 -12.23 -23.88
N ILE A 107 -5.60 -11.75 -23.50
CA ILE A 107 -4.42 -12.56 -23.24
C ILE A 107 -4.03 -12.47 -21.77
N ILE A 108 -3.78 -13.62 -21.13
CA ILE A 108 -3.06 -13.65 -19.85
C ILE A 108 -1.60 -13.34 -20.16
N THR A 109 -1.12 -12.19 -19.68
CA THR A 109 0.23 -11.69 -19.94
C THR A 109 1.20 -12.06 -18.83
N SER A 110 0.72 -12.19 -17.61
CA SER A 110 1.57 -12.59 -16.50
C SER A 110 0.81 -13.28 -15.38
N LEU A 111 1.57 -14.06 -14.61
CA LEU A 111 1.11 -14.73 -13.41
C LEU A 111 2.23 -14.70 -12.38
N SER A 112 1.90 -14.29 -11.16
CA SER A 112 2.74 -14.50 -9.98
C SER A 112 2.04 -15.38 -8.97
N SER A 113 2.80 -16.21 -8.28
CA SER A 113 2.30 -17.10 -7.23
C SER A 113 3.29 -17.12 -6.08
N ASN A 114 2.78 -16.79 -4.90
CA ASN A 114 3.49 -16.91 -3.62
C ASN A 114 2.64 -17.81 -2.72
N ILE A 115 2.76 -19.13 -2.89
CA ILE A 115 1.93 -20.12 -2.18
C ILE A 115 2.82 -21.17 -1.52
N ASP A 116 2.33 -21.76 -0.42
CA ASP A 116 3.02 -22.80 0.34
C ASP A 116 2.22 -24.07 0.42
N ASN A 117 2.91 -25.21 0.53
CA ASN A 117 2.30 -26.48 0.92
C ASN A 117 2.18 -26.55 2.44
N ILE A 118 0.96 -26.73 2.93
CA ILE A 118 0.62 -26.66 4.35
C ILE A 118 0.12 -28.02 4.80
N ASP A 119 0.64 -28.48 5.93
CA ASP A 119 0.18 -29.69 6.62
C ASP A 119 0.11 -29.41 8.12
N ILE A 120 -0.99 -28.81 8.57
CA ILE A 120 -1.27 -28.52 9.98
C ILE A 120 -2.73 -28.80 10.33
N SER A 121 -3.01 -29.02 11.61
CA SER A 121 -4.38 -29.01 12.11
C SER A 121 -4.96 -27.58 12.03
N VAL A 122 -6.16 -27.46 11.48
CA VAL A 122 -6.90 -26.19 11.44
C VAL A 122 -7.95 -26.06 12.56
N VAL A 123 -7.90 -26.95 13.55
CA VAL A 123 -8.80 -26.91 14.70
C VAL A 123 -8.07 -26.20 15.85
N PRO A 124 -8.48 -25.00 16.24
CA PRO A 124 -7.83 -24.26 17.32
C PRO A 124 -8.06 -24.97 18.67
N ILE A 125 -7.03 -25.01 19.53
CA ILE A 125 -7.10 -25.42 20.92
C ILE A 125 -7.39 -24.22 21.80
N ILE A 126 -6.76 -23.10 21.50
CA ILE A 126 -7.00 -21.82 22.15
C ILE A 126 -8.21 -21.15 21.48
N THR A 127 -9.15 -20.69 22.26
CA THR A 127 -10.33 -19.97 21.75
C THR A 127 -9.99 -18.52 21.39
N LYS A 128 -10.85 -17.84 20.62
CA LYS A 128 -10.76 -16.39 20.34
C LYS A 128 -10.55 -15.60 21.64
N SER A 129 -11.38 -15.83 22.66
CA SER A 129 -11.26 -15.14 23.96
C SER A 129 -9.94 -15.46 24.65
N GLY A 130 -9.54 -16.74 24.67
CA GLY A 130 -8.26 -17.15 25.26
C GLY A 130 -7.05 -16.49 24.61
N ALA A 131 -7.07 -16.31 23.30
CA ALA A 131 -6.02 -15.60 22.58
C ALA A 131 -5.99 -14.09 22.93
N MET A 132 -7.15 -13.45 23.05
CA MET A 132 -7.25 -12.05 23.51
C MET A 132 -6.75 -11.91 24.95
N ASP A 133 -7.04 -12.87 25.85
CA ASP A 133 -6.55 -12.85 27.24
C ASP A 133 -5.02 -12.99 27.34
N ILE A 134 -4.38 -13.61 26.37
CA ILE A 134 -2.91 -13.69 26.27
C ILE A 134 -2.32 -12.31 25.95
N ILE A 135 -2.99 -11.52 25.11
CA ILE A 135 -2.49 -10.20 24.70
C ILE A 135 -2.72 -9.13 25.78
N ARG A 136 -3.82 -9.20 26.55
CA ARG A 136 -4.17 -8.20 27.57
C ARG A 136 -3.02 -7.80 28.52
N PRO A 137 -2.25 -8.74 29.12
CA PRO A 137 -1.15 -8.38 30.01
C PRO A 137 0.09 -7.84 29.29
N VAL A 138 0.22 -8.08 27.98
CA VAL A 138 1.37 -7.62 27.19
C VAL A 138 1.19 -6.15 26.81
N TYR A 139 -0.06 -5.67 26.78
CA TYR A 139 -0.41 -4.35 26.33
C TYR A 139 -1.03 -3.53 27.47
N ILE A 140 -0.21 -2.70 28.12
CA ILE A 140 -0.59 -1.91 29.31
C ILE A 140 -0.82 -0.46 28.89
N SER A 141 -1.88 -0.15 28.17
CA SER A 141 -2.35 1.22 27.96
C SER A 141 -3.79 1.35 28.42
N THR A 142 -4.11 2.45 29.09
CA THR A 142 -5.47 2.73 29.62
C THR A 142 -6.47 3.11 28.52
N SER A 143 -6.01 3.34 27.30
CA SER A 143 -6.81 3.72 26.13
C SER A 143 -6.80 2.68 25.01
N THR A 144 -6.53 1.40 25.33
CA THR A 144 -6.39 0.33 24.34
C THR A 144 -7.53 -0.66 24.43
N TYR A 145 -8.08 -1.04 23.27
CA TYR A 145 -8.97 -2.19 23.19
C TYR A 145 -8.42 -3.24 22.21
N LEU A 146 -8.85 -4.49 22.35
CA LEU A 146 -8.45 -5.59 21.49
C LEU A 146 -9.56 -5.88 20.47
N LYS A 147 -9.22 -5.83 19.18
CA LYS A 147 -10.11 -6.18 18.07
C LYS A 147 -9.65 -7.49 17.45
N TYR A 148 -10.51 -8.50 17.52
CA TYR A 148 -10.26 -9.77 16.84
C TYR A 148 -10.49 -9.63 15.35
N GLN A 149 -9.52 -10.03 14.53
CA GLN A 149 -9.65 -9.99 13.08
C GLN A 149 -10.17 -11.33 12.54
N ASN A 150 -9.35 -12.35 12.58
CA ASN A 150 -9.70 -13.68 12.05
C ASN A 150 -8.80 -14.78 12.59
N LEU A 151 -9.16 -16.02 12.26
CA LEU A 151 -8.29 -17.19 12.33
C LEU A 151 -7.66 -17.38 10.96
N GLN A 152 -6.33 -17.47 10.91
CA GLN A 152 -5.56 -17.59 9.67
C GLN A 152 -4.33 -18.47 9.85
N ILE A 153 -3.69 -18.85 8.77
CA ILE A 153 -2.40 -19.54 8.79
C ILE A 153 -1.33 -18.50 8.49
N TYR A 154 -0.34 -18.44 9.36
CA TYR A 154 0.85 -17.61 9.19
C TYR A 154 2.08 -18.50 9.06
N ILE A 155 2.98 -18.18 8.14
CA ILE A 155 4.19 -18.96 7.89
C ILE A 155 5.39 -18.18 8.41
N GLN A 156 6.02 -18.68 9.47
CA GLN A 156 7.23 -18.11 10.01
C GLN A 156 8.40 -19.08 9.81
N ASN A 157 9.48 -18.63 9.16
CA ASN A 157 10.66 -19.45 8.87
C ASN A 157 10.31 -20.81 8.22
N SER A 158 9.42 -20.81 7.25
CA SER A 158 8.89 -21.99 6.54
C SER A 158 8.07 -22.95 7.43
N ILE A 159 7.68 -22.53 8.61
CA ILE A 159 6.83 -23.31 9.53
C ILE A 159 5.44 -22.70 9.55
N PRO A 160 4.40 -23.42 9.12
CA PRO A 160 3.03 -22.93 9.20
C PRO A 160 2.49 -22.99 10.62
N HIS A 161 1.84 -21.93 11.06
CA HIS A 161 1.15 -21.80 12.34
C HIS A 161 -0.31 -21.44 12.09
N LEU A 162 -1.23 -22.09 12.78
CA LEU A 162 -2.61 -21.61 12.86
C LEU A 162 -2.65 -20.49 13.92
N VAL A 163 -3.01 -19.28 13.53
CA VAL A 163 -2.92 -18.13 14.42
C VAL A 163 -4.25 -17.37 14.52
N HIS A 164 -4.54 -16.87 15.71
CA HIS A 164 -5.52 -15.82 15.93
C HIS A 164 -4.86 -14.47 15.64
N SER A 165 -5.43 -13.70 14.70
CA SER A 165 -5.01 -12.34 14.39
C SER A 165 -5.80 -11.36 15.25
N ILE A 166 -5.10 -10.57 16.06
CA ILE A 166 -5.70 -9.66 17.04
C ILE A 166 -5.00 -8.31 16.96
N ASP A 167 -5.78 -7.26 16.74
CA ASP A 167 -5.28 -5.89 16.80
C ASP A 167 -5.42 -5.36 18.22
N ALA A 168 -4.32 -4.92 18.80
CA ALA A 168 -4.31 -4.06 19.96
C ALA A 168 -4.43 -2.63 19.45
N VAL A 169 -5.65 -2.10 19.45
CA VAL A 169 -5.95 -0.78 18.90
C VAL A 169 -5.66 0.26 19.96
N SER A 170 -4.73 1.12 19.66
CA SER A 170 -4.46 2.34 20.40
C SER A 170 -4.14 3.44 19.41
N PHE A 171 -4.12 4.66 19.89
CA PHE A 171 -3.82 5.78 19.04
C PHE A 171 -2.31 5.97 18.82
N GLU A 172 -1.51 5.75 19.85
CA GLU A 172 -0.08 6.04 19.83
C GLU A 172 0.80 4.84 19.46
N ASP A 173 0.32 3.60 19.65
CA ASP A 173 1.13 2.39 19.47
C ASP A 173 0.23 1.18 19.17
N PRO A 174 -0.52 1.18 18.04
CA PRO A 174 -1.35 0.05 17.66
C PRO A 174 -0.52 -1.08 17.06
N TRP A 175 -0.80 -2.31 17.48
CA TRP A 175 -0.10 -3.51 17.02
C TRP A 175 -1.06 -4.60 16.58
N ARG A 176 -0.72 -5.34 15.54
CA ARG A 176 -1.33 -6.63 15.23
C ARG A 176 -0.49 -7.74 15.83
N TYR A 177 -1.13 -8.59 16.62
CA TYR A 177 -0.53 -9.78 17.22
C TYR A 177 -1.05 -11.04 16.54
N LEU A 178 -0.14 -11.99 16.30
CA LEU A 178 -0.44 -13.32 15.81
C LEU A 178 -0.19 -14.33 16.93
N VAL A 179 -1.26 -14.88 17.49
CA VAL A 179 -1.22 -15.83 18.61
C VAL A 179 -1.48 -17.23 18.09
N ASP A 180 -0.54 -18.14 18.29
CA ASP A 180 -0.69 -19.55 17.88
C ASP A 180 -1.93 -20.18 18.53
N ALA A 181 -2.83 -20.68 17.69
CA ALA A 181 -4.11 -21.22 18.14
C ALA A 181 -4.02 -22.61 18.80
N HIS A 182 -2.86 -23.25 18.78
CA HIS A 182 -2.60 -24.52 19.45
C HIS A 182 -1.83 -24.34 20.75
N THR A 183 -0.82 -23.46 20.79
CA THR A 183 0.09 -23.30 21.93
C THR A 183 -0.21 -22.06 22.77
N GLY A 184 -0.82 -21.02 22.21
CA GLY A 184 -0.99 -19.72 22.84
C GLY A 184 0.27 -18.85 22.81
N GLU A 185 1.32 -19.25 22.10
CA GLU A 185 2.52 -18.44 21.92
C GLU A 185 2.23 -17.28 20.96
N ILE A 186 2.79 -16.11 21.25
CA ILE A 186 2.79 -14.98 20.30
C ILE A 186 3.87 -15.27 19.28
N ILE A 187 3.46 -15.65 18.07
CA ILE A 187 4.36 -16.04 16.99
C ILE A 187 5.01 -14.82 16.36
N ASP A 188 4.24 -13.77 16.11
CA ASP A 188 4.73 -12.54 15.51
C ASP A 188 3.85 -11.35 15.91
N ARG A 189 4.36 -10.16 15.67
CA ARG A 189 3.59 -8.91 15.75
C ARG A 189 4.16 -7.89 14.80
N PHE A 190 3.31 -7.00 14.29
CA PHE A 190 3.73 -5.86 13.47
C PHE A 190 2.92 -4.61 13.81
N PRO A 191 3.54 -3.41 13.69
CA PRO A 191 2.88 -2.17 14.01
C PRO A 191 1.76 -1.89 13.00
N LEU A 192 0.74 -1.18 13.46
CA LEU A 192 -0.33 -0.64 12.65
C LEU A 192 -0.28 0.89 12.60
N LEU A 193 0.78 1.48 13.12
CA LEU A 193 1.12 2.89 12.98
C LEU A 193 2.22 3.00 11.93
N TYR A 194 2.03 3.86 10.95
CA TYR A 194 3.00 4.25 9.96
C TYR A 194 3.35 5.70 10.24
N GLU A 195 4.60 6.00 10.52
CA GLU A 195 5.03 7.30 10.98
C GLU A 195 6.14 7.87 10.11
N GLU A 196 6.18 9.19 9.93
CA GLU A 196 7.37 9.86 9.44
C GLU A 196 8.48 9.88 10.51
N GLY A 197 9.72 9.54 10.12
CA GLY A 197 10.85 9.52 11.01
C GLY A 197 11.26 10.94 11.47
N PRO A 198 11.94 11.09 12.63
CA PRO A 198 12.38 12.38 13.12
C PRO A 198 13.45 12.99 12.22
N VAL A 199 13.25 14.24 11.79
CA VAL A 199 14.17 14.95 10.89
C VAL A 199 14.64 16.28 11.49
N ILE A 200 15.85 16.69 11.12
CA ILE A 200 16.50 17.92 11.62
C ILE A 200 16.70 18.90 10.44
N GLY A 201 16.08 20.09 10.48
CA GLY A 201 16.28 21.13 9.47
C GLY A 201 15.40 22.37 9.64
N SER A 202 15.60 23.42 8.89
CA SER A 202 15.01 24.74 9.17
C SER A 202 14.61 25.52 7.91
N GLY A 203 13.42 26.22 7.78
CA GLY A 203 13.10 27.18 6.79
C GLY A 203 11.79 27.77 6.43
N ILE A 204 11.20 28.68 6.04
CA ILE A 204 10.06 29.59 6.18
C ILE A 204 9.00 29.41 5.11
N ASN A 205 7.75 29.09 5.42
CA ASN A 205 6.45 29.71 5.04
C ASN A 205 5.26 28.81 5.37
N LEU A 206 4.45 29.12 6.37
CA LEU A 206 3.02 28.76 6.34
C LEU A 206 2.41 29.71 5.33
N LEU A 207 2.01 29.16 4.23
CA LEU A 207 1.52 29.79 3.04
C LEU A 207 0.55 30.93 3.35
N ASN A 208 0.97 32.16 3.08
CA ASN A 208 0.06 33.28 2.94
C ASN A 208 -0.65 33.19 1.55
N GLU A 209 -0.88 31.98 1.05
CA GLU A 209 -1.62 31.76 -0.17
C GLU A 209 -3.10 31.66 0.14
N ALA A 210 -3.91 32.38 -0.59
CA ALA A 210 -5.35 32.28 -0.52
C ALA A 210 -5.78 30.95 -1.14
N VAL A 211 -6.38 30.06 -0.35
CA VAL A 211 -7.09 28.90 -0.85
C VAL A 211 -8.50 29.36 -1.20
N ASP A 212 -8.77 29.55 -2.49
CA ASP A 212 -9.99 30.18 -2.98
C ASP A 212 -11.23 29.29 -2.88
N THR A 213 -11.10 27.99 -2.60
CA THR A 213 -12.24 27.06 -2.49
C THR A 213 -11.98 25.99 -1.45
N ILE A 214 -12.62 26.12 -0.28
CA ILE A 214 -12.70 25.08 0.74
C ILE A 214 -14.17 24.69 0.84
N TYR A 215 -14.48 23.38 0.64
CA TYR A 215 -15.82 22.89 0.87
C TYR A 215 -16.04 22.76 2.37
N VAL A 216 -17.10 23.38 2.88
CA VAL A 216 -17.47 23.37 4.28
C VAL A 216 -18.96 23.06 4.41
N TYR A 217 -19.35 22.40 5.46
CA TYR A 217 -20.74 22.01 5.73
C TYR A 217 -21.41 23.00 6.67
N GLU A 218 -22.59 23.52 6.28
CA GLU A 218 -23.46 24.34 7.11
C GLU A 218 -24.55 23.44 7.73
N GLY A 219 -24.54 23.25 9.04
CA GLY A 219 -25.62 22.51 9.71
C GLY A 219 -25.34 22.10 11.14
N SER A 220 -26.38 22.21 11.97
CA SER A 220 -26.35 21.91 13.41
C SER A 220 -26.74 20.44 13.74
N SER A 221 -26.78 19.55 12.78
CA SER A 221 -27.31 18.19 12.96
C SER A 221 -26.42 17.09 12.40
N PHE A 222 -25.12 17.17 12.66
CA PHE A 222 -24.18 16.10 12.29
C PHE A 222 -23.93 15.16 13.45
N MET A 223 -23.80 13.86 13.14
CA MET A 223 -23.33 12.90 14.13
C MET A 223 -21.93 13.26 14.59
N PRO A 224 -21.63 13.20 15.87
CA PRO A 224 -20.32 13.53 16.39
C PRO A 224 -19.28 12.60 15.78
N ILE A 225 -18.23 13.14 15.17
CA ILE A 225 -17.05 12.36 14.76
C ILE A 225 -16.44 11.61 15.95
N GLY A 226 -16.62 12.13 17.16
CA GLY A 226 -16.22 11.46 18.39
C GLY A 226 -16.79 10.04 18.53
N GLN A 227 -18.00 9.79 18.08
CA GLN A 227 -18.54 8.42 18.05
C GLN A 227 -17.79 7.54 17.06
N ASP A 228 -17.47 8.03 15.88
CA ASP A 228 -16.70 7.27 14.88
C ASP A 228 -15.22 7.11 15.22
N LEU A 229 -14.62 8.05 15.95
CA LEU A 229 -13.22 7.99 16.35
C LEU A 229 -13.01 7.31 17.70
N VAL A 230 -13.92 7.54 18.67
CA VAL A 230 -13.83 7.00 20.02
C VAL A 230 -14.56 5.67 20.15
N THR A 231 -15.53 5.42 19.28
CA THR A 231 -16.18 4.12 19.14
C THR A 231 -15.95 3.54 17.74
N PRO A 232 -14.71 3.29 17.30
CA PRO A 232 -14.48 2.69 16.03
C PRO A 232 -15.07 1.30 16.08
N TYR A 233 -16.21 1.10 15.47
CA TYR A 233 -16.76 -0.25 15.29
C TYR A 233 -16.88 -1.11 16.55
N LEU A 234 -16.80 -0.49 17.73
CA LEU A 234 -17.33 -1.17 18.79
C LEU A 234 -18.77 -1.47 18.45
N LEU A 235 -19.20 -1.85 17.23
CA LEU A 235 -20.10 -2.04 17.88
C LEU A 235 -21.47 -2.20 17.43
N CYS A 236 -21.73 -1.92 16.22
CA CYS A 236 -23.02 -2.27 15.64
C CYS A 236 -23.20 -3.78 15.52
N GLU A 237 -22.13 -4.52 15.29
CA GLU A 237 -22.20 -5.97 15.13
C GLU A 237 -21.98 -6.78 16.42
N GLU A 238 -21.22 -6.25 17.38
CA GLU A 238 -20.92 -7.01 18.61
C GLU A 238 -21.65 -6.54 19.86
N TYR A 239 -22.15 -5.26 19.92
CA TYR A 239 -22.67 -4.72 21.17
C TYR A 239 -23.97 -3.89 21.08
N CYS A 240 -24.56 -3.66 19.90
CA CYS A 240 -25.80 -2.87 19.71
C CYS A 240 -25.71 -1.40 20.21
N TRP A 241 -24.58 -0.71 20.00
CA TRP A 241 -24.28 0.51 20.75
C TRP A 241 -24.24 1.79 19.95
N ASP A 242 -24.54 1.78 18.66
CA ASP A 242 -24.48 2.99 17.88
C ASP A 242 -25.86 3.56 17.55
N TYR A 243 -26.07 4.79 17.94
CA TYR A 243 -27.35 5.52 17.91
C TYR A 243 -27.78 5.93 16.49
N GLY A 244 -27.45 5.24 15.48
CA GLY A 244 -27.90 5.56 14.13
C GLY A 244 -27.19 4.85 12.99
N ASP A 245 -26.00 4.33 13.21
CA ASP A 245 -25.21 3.70 12.15
C ASP A 245 -25.60 2.25 11.85
N CYS A 246 -26.50 1.65 12.62
CA CYS A 246 -27.02 0.32 12.37
C CYS A 246 -28.17 0.30 11.35
N GLY A 247 -27.99 0.92 10.19
CA GLY A 247 -28.85 0.69 9.02
C GLY A 247 -30.33 1.05 9.16
N GLY A 248 -30.68 2.12 9.87
CA GLY A 248 -32.03 2.70 9.83
C GLY A 248 -33.10 1.97 10.68
N GLY A 249 -32.69 1.13 11.60
CA GLY A 249 -33.54 0.55 12.64
C GLY A 249 -33.92 1.58 13.72
N SER A 250 -35.11 1.50 14.30
CA SER A 250 -35.47 2.37 15.40
C SER A 250 -34.83 1.85 16.70
N TYR A 251 -34.57 2.75 17.66
CA TYR A 251 -34.08 2.45 19.02
C TYR A 251 -34.79 1.26 19.71
N SER A 252 -36.02 0.97 19.33
CA SER A 252 -36.77 -0.17 19.82
C SER A 252 -36.25 -1.53 19.34
N ASP A 253 -35.46 -1.57 18.30
CA ASP A 253 -34.97 -2.81 17.68
C ASP A 253 -33.66 -3.30 18.30
N CYS A 254 -32.95 -2.42 18.99
CA CYS A 254 -31.72 -2.74 19.75
C CYS A 254 -31.98 -3.13 21.20
N VAL A 255 -33.24 -3.00 21.69
CA VAL A 255 -33.62 -3.46 23.02
C VAL A 255 -33.93 -4.96 22.96
N VAL A 256 -32.89 -5.78 22.97
CA VAL A 256 -33.05 -7.18 23.28
C VAL A 256 -33.43 -7.28 24.74
N SER A 257 -34.63 -7.70 25.07
CA SER A 257 -34.98 -8.09 26.42
C SER A 257 -33.91 -9.00 26.97
N PRO A 258 -33.36 -8.79 28.19
CA PRO A 258 -32.33 -9.64 28.74
C PRO A 258 -32.83 -11.09 28.67
N GLN A 259 -32.24 -11.86 27.79
CA GLN A 259 -32.44 -13.30 27.80
C GLN A 259 -31.91 -13.78 29.17
N GLN A 260 -32.79 -14.40 29.95
CA GLN A 260 -32.38 -15.07 31.19
C GLN A 260 -31.52 -16.28 30.84
N GLY A 261 -30.25 -16.01 30.47
CA GLY A 261 -29.20 -16.99 30.43
C GLY A 261 -28.45 -16.93 31.78
N ASN A 262 -28.20 -18.08 32.38
CA ASN A 262 -27.43 -18.17 33.62
C ASN A 262 -25.94 -18.00 33.30
N CYS A 263 -25.43 -16.79 33.42
CA CYS A 263 -24.00 -16.60 33.61
C CYS A 263 -23.61 -16.99 35.03
N GLU A 264 -22.44 -17.58 35.23
CA GLU A 264 -21.90 -17.84 36.56
C GLU A 264 -21.68 -16.53 37.32
N ASN A 265 -21.69 -16.56 38.63
CA ASN A 265 -21.63 -15.40 39.52
C ASN A 265 -20.52 -14.39 39.13
N GLY A 266 -20.92 -13.20 38.78
CA GLY A 266 -20.02 -12.08 38.46
C GLY A 266 -19.85 -11.81 36.96
N TYR A 267 -20.71 -12.39 36.11
CA TYR A 267 -20.71 -12.15 34.67
C TYR A 267 -22.09 -11.71 34.18
N ILE A 268 -22.12 -10.81 33.21
CA ILE A 268 -23.32 -10.31 32.55
C ILE A 268 -23.32 -10.80 31.10
N LEU A 269 -24.48 -11.18 30.57
CA LEU A 269 -24.68 -11.58 29.15
C LEU A 269 -24.67 -10.35 28.26
N ASP A 270 -23.88 -10.42 27.19
CA ASP A 270 -23.94 -9.45 26.10
C ASP A 270 -25.08 -9.70 25.11
N CYS A 271 -25.18 -8.85 24.08
CA CYS A 271 -26.20 -8.97 23.03
C CYS A 271 -26.05 -10.25 22.17
N ASN A 272 -24.91 -10.90 22.21
CA ASN A 272 -24.61 -12.15 21.49
C ASN A 272 -24.82 -13.39 22.37
N GLY A 273 -25.17 -13.21 23.65
CA GLY A 273 -25.37 -14.28 24.62
C GLY A 273 -24.08 -14.80 25.25
N GLU A 274 -22.99 -14.05 25.22
CA GLU A 274 -21.73 -14.35 25.89
C GLU A 274 -21.62 -13.70 27.27
N CYS A 275 -20.94 -14.34 28.23
CA CYS A 275 -20.86 -13.87 29.61
C CYS A 275 -19.60 -13.03 29.84
N PHE A 276 -19.74 -11.76 30.28
CA PHE A 276 -18.67 -10.83 30.61
C PHE A 276 -18.52 -10.63 32.12
N ASN A 277 -17.31 -10.40 32.57
CA ASN A 277 -17.00 -10.15 33.98
C ASN A 277 -17.45 -8.75 34.39
N ASP A 278 -18.23 -8.67 35.48
CA ASP A 278 -18.83 -7.45 36.06
C ASP A 278 -17.78 -6.39 36.52
N TRP A 279 -16.49 -6.64 36.39
CA TRP A 279 -15.44 -5.73 36.85
C TRP A 279 -15.41 -4.40 36.05
N TYR A 280 -15.91 -4.41 34.81
CA TYR A 280 -16.00 -3.21 33.97
C TYR A 280 -17.14 -2.26 34.36
N MET A 281 -18.10 -2.71 35.18
CA MET A 281 -19.31 -1.95 35.54
C MET A 281 -19.24 -1.25 36.90
N GLN A 282 -18.06 -1.16 37.55
CA GLN A 282 -17.91 -0.51 38.87
C GLN A 282 -17.62 1.01 38.78
N PHE A 283 -18.01 1.67 37.70
CA PHE A 283 -17.98 3.14 37.67
C PHE A 283 -19.32 3.71 38.16
N PRO A 284 -19.30 4.78 39.01
CA PRO A 284 -20.49 5.35 39.57
C PRO A 284 -21.36 6.00 38.44
N GLY A 285 -22.48 5.42 38.13
CA GLY A 285 -23.43 5.90 37.13
C GLY A 285 -24.22 4.81 36.43
N VAL A 286 -23.72 3.59 36.41
CA VAL A 286 -24.35 2.46 35.73
C VAL A 286 -25.21 1.66 36.69
N GLY A 287 -26.38 2.12 36.90
CA GLY A 287 -27.33 1.38 37.71
C GLY A 287 -28.73 1.54 37.16
N ASN A 288 -29.15 0.80 36.15
CA ASN A 288 -30.58 0.59 35.82
C ASN A 288 -30.77 -0.31 34.59
N GLY A 289 -29.77 -1.09 34.19
CA GLY A 289 -29.93 -2.07 33.08
C GLY A 289 -29.92 -1.44 31.69
N PHE A 290 -29.38 -0.24 31.57
CA PHE A 290 -29.05 0.40 30.28
C PHE A 290 -27.56 0.27 30.05
N CYS A 291 -27.19 -0.10 28.86
CA CYS A 291 -25.82 0.02 28.38
C CYS A 291 -25.50 1.52 28.23
N ASN A 292 -24.99 2.18 29.24
CA ASN A 292 -24.45 3.52 29.15
C ASN A 292 -22.92 3.42 29.18
N ASP A 293 -22.28 3.82 28.10
CA ASP A 293 -20.86 4.02 28.06
C ASP A 293 -20.53 5.34 28.80
N PRO A 294 -19.74 5.31 29.89
CA PRO A 294 -19.33 6.56 30.56
C PRO A 294 -18.52 7.51 29.66
N TRP A 295 -18.00 7.02 28.53
CA TRP A 295 -17.30 7.83 27.53
C TRP A 295 -18.26 8.54 26.54
N LEU A 296 -19.48 8.04 26.34
CA LEU A 296 -20.50 8.69 25.51
C LEU A 296 -21.04 9.99 26.16
N ASP A 297 -21.17 10.02 27.48
CA ASP A 297 -21.58 11.24 28.22
C ASP A 297 -20.55 12.38 28.15
N TYR A 298 -19.26 12.06 27.90
CA TYR A 298 -18.21 13.07 27.68
C TYR A 298 -18.10 13.54 26.23
N ALA A 299 -18.48 12.72 25.26
CA ALA A 299 -18.35 13.05 23.85
C ALA A 299 -19.49 13.95 23.34
N GLU A 300 -20.69 13.85 23.90
CA GLU A 300 -21.83 14.65 23.45
C GLU A 300 -21.82 16.11 23.94
N GLU A 301 -21.19 16.41 25.08
CA GLU A 301 -21.19 17.76 25.64
C GLU A 301 -20.00 18.62 25.23
N ASP A 302 -18.88 18.05 24.76
CA ASP A 302 -17.61 18.76 24.57
C ASP A 302 -17.19 19.03 23.13
N ILE A 303 -17.91 18.53 22.12
CA ILE A 303 -17.60 18.88 20.72
C ILE A 303 -18.25 20.23 20.39
N ALA A 304 -17.43 21.27 20.35
CA ALA A 304 -17.88 22.58 19.91
C ALA A 304 -18.20 22.57 18.42
N PHE A 305 -19.49 22.61 18.10
CA PHE A 305 -19.99 22.82 16.74
C PHE A 305 -20.08 24.32 16.47
N GLY A 306 -19.36 24.80 15.47
CA GLY A 306 -19.66 26.09 14.86
C GLY A 306 -20.77 25.91 13.81
N PRO A 307 -21.36 27.01 13.31
CA PRO A 307 -22.32 26.95 12.21
C PRO A 307 -21.68 26.40 10.92
N TYR A 308 -20.37 26.49 10.73
CA TYR A 308 -19.61 25.96 9.59
C TYR A 308 -18.53 25.03 10.07
N ASN A 309 -18.56 23.77 9.66
CA ASN A 309 -17.57 22.74 9.99
C ASN A 309 -16.76 22.37 8.76
N MET A 310 -15.48 22.04 8.93
CA MET A 310 -14.57 21.66 7.85
C MET A 310 -14.78 20.20 7.45
N VAL A 311 -15.84 20.00 6.69
CA VAL A 311 -16.31 18.70 6.16
C VAL A 311 -16.59 18.88 4.68
N ASP A 312 -16.03 18.03 3.84
CA ASP A 312 -16.30 18.01 2.40
C ASP A 312 -17.04 16.74 2.01
N GLU A 313 -18.29 16.88 1.65
CA GLU A 313 -19.19 15.86 1.09
C GLU A 313 -19.62 16.21 -0.33
N SER A 314 -18.95 17.19 -0.97
CA SER A 314 -19.32 17.69 -2.28
C SER A 314 -19.25 16.62 -3.37
N ASN A 315 -18.39 15.63 -3.21
CA ASN A 315 -18.25 14.51 -4.13
C ASN A 315 -18.05 13.18 -3.39
N PRO A 316 -19.14 12.55 -2.93
CA PRO A 316 -19.08 11.27 -2.20
C PRO A 316 -18.40 10.14 -3.01
N ALA A 317 -18.40 10.24 -4.35
CA ALA A 317 -17.69 9.26 -5.19
C ALA A 317 -16.18 9.30 -5.01
N LEU A 318 -15.61 10.39 -4.51
CA LEU A 318 -14.18 10.53 -4.19
C LEU A 318 -13.86 10.20 -2.72
N GLY A 319 -14.86 9.96 -1.90
CA GLY A 319 -14.75 9.87 -0.46
C GLY A 319 -14.90 11.24 0.22
N ASN A 320 -15.57 11.25 1.35
CA ASN A 320 -15.76 12.46 2.16
C ASN A 320 -14.47 12.80 2.92
N ILE A 321 -14.25 14.09 3.19
CA ILE A 321 -13.11 14.58 3.97
C ILE A 321 -13.62 15.21 5.26
N TYR A 322 -13.06 14.80 6.38
CA TYR A 322 -13.34 15.34 7.71
C TYR A 322 -12.04 15.87 8.32
N THR A 323 -12.04 17.13 8.75
CA THR A 323 -10.85 17.74 9.36
C THR A 323 -11.16 18.17 10.79
N ILE A 324 -10.41 17.59 11.72
CA ILE A 324 -10.62 17.67 13.15
C ILE A 324 -9.39 18.30 13.80
N ASN A 325 -9.62 19.15 14.80
CA ASN A 325 -8.56 19.76 15.58
C ASN A 325 -8.46 19.11 16.98
N SER A 326 -7.26 18.75 17.38
CA SER A 326 -6.98 18.22 18.73
C SER A 326 -6.63 19.31 19.75
N TYR A 327 -6.64 20.58 19.37
CA TYR A 327 -6.29 21.74 20.23
C TYR A 327 -4.93 21.66 20.94
N GLY A 328 -4.00 20.88 20.42
CA GLY A 328 -2.72 20.62 21.09
C GLY A 328 -2.85 19.71 22.32
N GLY A 329 -3.86 18.85 22.32
CA GLY A 329 -4.15 17.87 23.37
C GLY A 329 -4.23 16.45 22.83
N PHE A 330 -4.59 15.53 23.71
CA PHE A 330 -4.92 14.16 23.34
C PHE A 330 -6.26 14.10 22.61
N TYR A 331 -6.59 12.94 22.03
CA TYR A 331 -7.88 12.68 21.37
C TYR A 331 -9.14 12.82 22.25
N THR A 332 -8.99 13.15 23.49
CA THR A 332 -10.10 13.42 24.42
C THR A 332 -10.79 14.77 24.18
N ASP A 333 -10.13 15.69 23.45
CA ASP A 333 -10.62 17.06 23.23
C ASP A 333 -10.77 17.36 21.73
N LEU A 334 -11.27 16.39 20.94
CA LEU A 334 -11.44 16.54 19.51
C LEU A 334 -12.67 17.38 19.17
N SER A 335 -12.53 18.30 18.22
CA SER A 335 -13.65 18.99 17.58
C SER A 335 -13.39 19.19 16.11
N TYR A 336 -14.45 19.38 15.33
CA TYR A 336 -14.27 19.86 13.95
C TYR A 336 -13.50 21.18 13.95
N VAL A 337 -12.67 21.38 12.94
CA VAL A 337 -12.23 22.73 12.62
C VAL A 337 -13.46 23.49 12.16
N ASN A 338 -13.91 24.47 12.95
CA ASN A 338 -15.16 25.17 12.74
C ASN A 338 -15.01 26.68 12.73
N SER A 339 -15.97 27.39 12.15
CA SER A 339 -16.00 28.85 12.07
C SER A 339 -17.44 29.37 12.20
N GLU A 340 -17.58 30.61 12.69
CA GLU A 340 -18.85 31.34 12.73
C GLU A 340 -19.31 31.82 11.34
N THR A 341 -18.40 31.83 10.36
CA THR A 341 -18.66 32.23 8.97
C THR A 341 -18.08 31.15 8.03
N PRO A 342 -18.52 31.08 6.76
CA PRO A 342 -17.91 30.13 5.80
C PRO A 342 -16.44 30.45 5.49
N GLU A 343 -15.95 31.63 5.89
CA GLU A 343 -14.55 32.01 5.75
C GLU A 343 -13.77 31.54 6.98
N PHE A 344 -12.84 30.61 6.77
CA PHE A 344 -11.85 30.17 7.78
C PHE A 344 -10.65 31.12 7.77
N THR A 345 -10.93 32.40 7.97
CA THR A 345 -9.91 33.44 8.10
C THR A 345 -9.44 33.54 9.54
N GLU A 346 -8.21 34.00 9.75
CA GLU A 346 -7.62 34.12 11.09
C GLU A 346 -8.51 34.91 12.04
N SER A 347 -9.04 34.26 13.05
CA SER A 347 -9.23 34.92 14.32
C SER A 347 -7.89 34.88 15.08
N SER A 348 -7.64 35.86 15.94
CA SER A 348 -6.40 36.01 16.72
C SER A 348 -6.07 34.82 17.64
N THR A 349 -6.79 33.75 17.58
CA THR A 349 -6.71 32.58 18.47
C THR A 349 -6.44 31.27 17.74
N SER A 350 -6.45 31.19 16.38
CA SER A 350 -6.53 29.85 15.82
C SER A 350 -5.48 29.51 14.77
N LEU A 351 -4.37 28.97 15.26
CA LEU A 351 -3.56 28.01 14.52
C LEU A 351 -4.44 26.89 13.90
N SER A 352 -5.57 26.55 14.54
CA SER A 352 -6.51 25.54 14.09
C SER A 352 -7.10 25.80 12.70
N HIS A 353 -7.49 27.05 12.37
CA HIS A 353 -8.01 27.36 11.06
C HIS A 353 -6.97 27.16 9.96
N LYS A 354 -5.75 27.65 10.13
CA LYS A 354 -4.68 27.47 9.12
C LYS A 354 -4.31 26.01 8.94
N SER A 355 -4.12 25.28 10.03
CA SER A 355 -3.82 23.86 9.96
C SER A 355 -4.97 23.07 9.33
N GLY A 356 -6.20 23.41 9.71
CA GLY A 356 -7.39 22.80 9.11
C GLY A 356 -7.50 23.06 7.62
N VAL A 357 -7.34 24.31 7.18
CA VAL A 357 -7.38 24.70 5.77
C VAL A 357 -6.33 23.94 4.97
N SER A 358 -5.09 23.90 5.45
CA SER A 358 -4.00 23.18 4.76
C SER A 358 -4.29 21.68 4.64
N ALA A 359 -4.63 21.02 5.75
CA ALA A 359 -4.93 19.59 5.72
C ALA A 359 -6.12 19.26 4.82
N HIS A 360 -7.17 20.07 4.87
CA HIS A 360 -8.39 19.85 4.10
C HIS A 360 -8.20 20.05 2.59
N ASP A 361 -7.57 21.15 2.20
CA ASP A 361 -7.27 21.47 0.80
C ASP A 361 -6.29 20.46 0.20
N TYR A 362 -5.21 20.12 0.92
CA TYR A 362 -4.22 19.17 0.47
C TYR A 362 -4.78 17.75 0.38
N GLN A 363 -5.66 17.37 1.31
CA GLN A 363 -6.34 16.09 1.22
C GLN A 363 -7.28 16.03 0.01
N ARG A 364 -8.00 17.12 -0.32
CA ARG A 364 -8.84 17.20 -1.53
C ARG A 364 -7.99 17.04 -2.78
N LYS A 365 -6.87 17.75 -2.90
CA LYS A 365 -5.92 17.64 -4.01
C LYS A 365 -5.38 16.22 -4.16
N THR A 366 -5.08 15.56 -3.05
CA THR A 366 -4.65 14.15 -3.03
C THR A 366 -5.73 13.22 -3.60
N LEU A 367 -6.97 13.32 -3.12
CA LEU A 367 -8.08 12.51 -3.62
C LEU A 367 -8.37 12.79 -5.10
N ASP A 368 -8.35 14.05 -5.51
CA ASP A 368 -8.55 14.45 -6.91
C ASP A 368 -7.45 13.86 -7.81
N TYR A 369 -6.19 13.87 -7.37
CA TYR A 369 -5.07 13.26 -8.09
C TYR A 369 -5.28 11.75 -8.28
N PHE A 370 -5.52 11.02 -7.19
CA PHE A 370 -5.72 9.56 -7.24
C PHE A 370 -6.93 9.19 -8.11
N TRP A 371 -7.99 9.96 -8.05
CA TRP A 371 -9.15 9.76 -8.92
C TRP A 371 -8.88 10.07 -10.38
N ASN A 372 -8.35 11.26 -10.68
CA ASN A 372 -8.16 11.72 -12.05
C ASN A 372 -7.10 10.89 -12.80
N HIS A 373 -6.03 10.51 -12.13
CA HIS A 373 -4.94 9.76 -12.73
C HIS A 373 -5.14 8.23 -12.67
N HIS A 374 -5.81 7.71 -11.65
CA HIS A 374 -5.86 6.28 -11.40
C HIS A 374 -7.28 5.70 -11.24
N GLY A 375 -8.31 6.54 -11.17
CA GLY A 375 -9.68 6.10 -10.87
C GLY A 375 -9.84 5.50 -9.46
N TYR A 376 -8.95 5.88 -8.53
CA TYR A 376 -8.94 5.38 -7.16
C TYR A 376 -9.75 6.32 -6.27
N SER A 377 -10.76 5.80 -5.58
CA SER A 377 -11.76 6.56 -4.85
C SER A 377 -11.62 6.35 -3.34
N GLY A 378 -11.49 7.44 -2.58
CA GLY A 378 -11.31 7.40 -1.13
C GLY A 378 -10.00 6.73 -0.72
N ILE A 379 -9.83 6.47 0.58
CA ILE A 379 -8.60 5.87 1.09
C ILE A 379 -8.48 4.37 0.76
N ASP A 380 -9.59 3.69 0.49
CA ASP A 380 -9.67 2.25 0.26
C ASP A 380 -9.95 1.86 -1.21
N GLY A 381 -10.04 2.84 -2.11
CA GLY A 381 -10.41 2.63 -3.51
C GLY A 381 -11.92 2.43 -3.76
N ASN A 382 -12.77 2.53 -2.73
CA ASN A 382 -14.20 2.30 -2.78
C ASN A 382 -15.03 3.49 -2.25
N GLY A 383 -14.42 4.67 -2.13
CA GLY A 383 -15.08 5.88 -1.65
C GLY A 383 -15.13 6.04 -0.13
N LYS A 384 -14.32 5.26 0.60
CA LYS A 384 -14.24 5.42 2.05
C LYS A 384 -13.70 6.80 2.40
N ARG A 385 -14.33 7.42 3.41
CA ARG A 385 -13.95 8.74 3.93
C ARG A 385 -12.49 8.79 4.40
N THR A 386 -11.92 9.99 4.40
CA THR A 386 -10.65 10.31 5.04
C THR A 386 -10.86 11.24 6.23
N ILE A 387 -10.17 10.98 7.32
CA ILE A 387 -10.21 11.78 8.54
C ILE A 387 -8.81 12.30 8.81
N SER A 388 -8.68 13.63 8.89
CA SER A 388 -7.43 14.33 9.21
C SER A 388 -7.53 14.96 10.59
N VAL A 389 -6.64 14.58 11.51
CA VAL A 389 -6.51 15.21 12.84
C VAL A 389 -5.32 16.16 12.81
N VAL A 390 -5.57 17.45 13.04
CA VAL A 390 -4.52 18.49 13.02
C VAL A 390 -4.16 18.97 14.44
N ASN A 391 -2.97 19.56 14.56
CA ASN A 391 -2.43 20.13 15.79
C ASN A 391 -2.28 19.12 16.96
N TYR A 392 -2.02 17.87 16.59
CA TYR A 392 -1.81 16.81 17.59
C TYR A 392 -0.55 17.02 18.41
N THR A 393 -0.60 16.64 19.69
CA THR A 393 0.57 16.53 20.57
C THR A 393 0.40 15.33 21.51
N ASN A 394 1.48 14.60 21.73
CA ASN A 394 1.50 13.44 22.62
C ASN A 394 1.87 13.78 24.08
N VAL A 395 2.04 15.07 24.39
CA VAL A 395 2.44 15.52 25.73
C VAL A 395 1.39 16.50 26.27
N ALA A 396 0.78 16.20 27.42
CA ALA A 396 -0.20 17.07 28.05
C ALA A 396 0.36 18.48 28.23
N GLY A 397 -0.21 19.46 27.51
CA GLY A 397 0.29 20.83 27.46
C GLY A 397 1.60 21.00 26.67
N GLY A 398 2.03 19.99 25.94
CA GLY A 398 3.20 20.05 25.06
C GLY A 398 2.89 20.84 23.78
N LEU A 399 3.86 21.65 23.36
CA LEU A 399 3.80 22.44 22.12
C LEU A 399 4.74 21.87 21.04
N ASP A 400 5.16 20.63 21.18
CA ASP A 400 6.23 20.03 20.35
C ASP A 400 5.87 18.60 19.98
N GLN A 401 5.10 18.45 18.92
CA GLN A 401 4.92 17.18 18.23
C GLN A 401 5.42 17.31 16.80
N ARG A 402 6.62 16.81 16.55
CA ARG A 402 7.32 16.90 15.26
C ARG A 402 7.19 15.59 14.50
N ASN A 403 5.95 15.24 14.14
CA ASN A 403 5.63 14.03 13.40
C ASN A 403 4.28 14.15 12.70
N ALA A 404 4.09 13.36 11.64
CA ALA A 404 2.80 12.99 11.11
C ALA A 404 2.71 11.45 11.07
N PHE A 405 1.52 10.88 11.02
CA PHE A 405 1.35 9.45 10.92
C PHE A 405 -0.06 9.05 10.45
N TYR A 406 -0.13 7.94 9.74
CA TYR A 406 -1.36 7.22 9.47
C TYR A 406 -1.56 6.10 10.49
N ASN A 407 -2.74 6.04 11.08
CA ASN A 407 -3.13 4.97 11.99
C ASN A 407 -4.03 3.95 11.27
N ALA A 408 -3.47 2.83 10.85
CA ALA A 408 -4.17 1.80 10.10
C ALA A 408 -5.26 1.06 10.90
N ALA A 409 -5.22 1.12 12.23
CA ALA A 409 -6.26 0.52 13.06
C ALA A 409 -7.54 1.38 13.10
N LEU A 410 -7.39 2.70 12.90
CA LEU A 410 -8.47 3.69 12.94
C LEU A 410 -8.78 4.30 11.57
N ASP A 411 -7.94 4.09 10.56
CA ASP A 411 -7.99 4.78 9.25
C ASP A 411 -7.97 6.32 9.38
N VAL A 412 -7.06 6.83 10.21
CA VAL A 412 -6.96 8.26 10.54
C VAL A 412 -5.57 8.79 10.22
N LEU A 413 -5.52 9.94 9.55
CA LEU A 413 -4.32 10.71 9.27
C LEU A 413 -4.11 11.71 10.42
N THR A 414 -2.91 11.80 10.95
CA THR A 414 -2.64 12.67 12.10
C THR A 414 -1.41 13.52 11.85
N TYR A 415 -1.56 14.83 12.08
CA TYR A 415 -0.53 15.83 11.85
C TYR A 415 -0.18 16.54 13.15
N GLY A 416 1.07 16.40 13.56
CA GLY A 416 1.59 17.05 14.75
C GLY A 416 1.62 18.57 14.63
N LEU A 417 1.55 19.21 15.81
CA LEU A 417 1.56 20.66 15.95
C LEU A 417 2.86 21.32 15.48
N GLY A 418 3.94 20.55 15.33
CA GLY A 418 5.28 21.10 15.07
C GLY A 418 5.93 21.67 16.32
N GLY A 419 6.64 22.77 16.19
CA GLY A 419 7.41 23.40 17.25
C GLY A 419 8.93 23.25 17.05
N ASN A 420 9.73 24.05 17.76
CA ASN A 420 11.20 23.99 17.73
C ASN A 420 11.85 23.95 16.32
N GLY A 421 11.36 24.78 15.41
CA GLY A 421 11.92 24.86 14.05
C GLY A 421 11.05 24.16 12.98
N TYR A 422 9.89 23.64 13.38
CA TYR A 422 8.89 23.02 12.51
C TYR A 422 7.56 23.73 12.58
N ARG A 423 6.86 23.75 11.44
CA ARG A 423 5.44 24.11 11.36
C ARG A 423 4.58 22.91 11.73
N PRO A 424 3.25 23.07 11.86
CA PRO A 424 2.35 21.93 11.84
C PRO A 424 2.57 21.07 10.59
N PHE A 425 2.59 19.76 10.77
CA PHE A 425 2.97 18.83 9.73
C PHE A 425 2.02 18.78 8.53
N CYS A 426 0.79 19.23 8.70
CA CYS A 426 -0.15 19.47 7.59
C CYS A 426 0.17 20.72 6.74
N ALA A 427 1.28 21.42 6.98
CA ALA A 427 1.69 22.58 6.18
C ALA A 427 2.25 22.19 4.80
N ALA A 428 2.63 20.95 4.59
CA ALA A 428 3.23 20.42 3.38
C ALA A 428 2.27 19.49 2.62
N GLN A 429 2.12 19.71 1.30
CA GLN A 429 1.27 18.87 0.44
C GLN A 429 1.80 17.45 0.37
N ASP A 430 3.09 17.30 0.20
CA ASP A 430 3.78 16.01 0.12
C ASP A 430 3.57 15.18 1.39
N ILE A 431 3.64 15.80 2.59
CA ILE A 431 3.37 15.12 3.87
C ILE A 431 1.90 14.68 3.96
N VAL A 432 0.96 15.53 3.58
CA VAL A 432 -0.47 15.14 3.62
C VAL A 432 -0.75 13.98 2.67
N THR A 433 -0.14 13.99 1.49
CA THR A 433 -0.25 12.88 0.54
C THR A 433 0.50 11.64 1.00
N HIS A 434 1.66 11.81 1.65
CA HIS A 434 2.44 10.71 2.23
C HIS A 434 1.59 9.89 3.23
N GLU A 435 0.96 10.56 4.18
CA GLU A 435 0.11 9.87 5.17
C GLU A 435 -1.11 9.20 4.53
N PHE A 436 -1.75 9.85 3.55
CA PHE A 436 -2.82 9.23 2.78
C PHE A 436 -2.33 7.98 2.05
N THR A 437 -1.12 8.00 1.52
CA THR A 437 -0.56 6.88 0.74
C THR A 437 -0.24 5.68 1.62
N HIS A 438 0.09 5.86 2.90
CA HIS A 438 0.13 4.75 3.85
C HIS A 438 -1.24 4.05 3.96
N GLY A 439 -2.33 4.81 4.01
CA GLY A 439 -3.68 4.27 3.95
C GLY A 439 -3.98 3.55 2.65
N TYR A 440 -3.64 4.16 1.53
CA TYR A 440 -3.73 3.52 0.22
C TYR A 440 -2.94 2.19 0.16
N THR A 441 -1.70 2.17 0.65
CA THR A 441 -0.86 0.96 0.69
C THR A 441 -1.45 -0.12 1.60
N ALA A 442 -2.01 0.27 2.76
CA ALA A 442 -2.67 -0.65 3.68
C ALA A 442 -3.91 -1.32 3.05
N HIS A 443 -4.62 -0.61 2.16
CA HIS A 443 -5.80 -1.12 1.45
C HIS A 443 -5.51 -1.74 0.07
N THR A 444 -4.24 -1.77 -0.37
CA THR A 444 -3.83 -2.34 -1.66
C THR A 444 -2.81 -3.47 -1.48
N SER A 445 -1.51 -3.19 -1.55
CA SER A 445 -0.45 -4.19 -1.38
C SER A 445 -0.40 -4.78 0.02
N GLY A 446 -0.78 -4.02 1.03
CA GLY A 446 -0.68 -4.40 2.43
C GLY A 446 0.76 -4.59 2.91
N LEU A 447 1.75 -3.94 2.27
CA LEU A 447 3.16 -4.02 2.66
C LEU A 447 3.31 -3.82 4.16
N ILE A 448 3.83 -4.83 4.86
CA ILE A 448 4.02 -4.76 6.31
C ILE A 448 5.11 -3.75 6.65
N TYR A 449 4.89 -3.00 7.74
CA TYR A 449 5.75 -1.88 8.11
C TYR A 449 7.02 -2.36 8.83
N ARG A 450 7.90 -3.06 8.11
CA ARG A 450 9.19 -3.52 8.62
C ARG A 450 10.17 -3.88 7.50
N ASN A 451 11.47 -3.70 7.76
CA ASN A 451 12.55 -4.04 6.82
C ASN A 451 12.30 -3.47 5.41
N GLN A 452 12.63 -4.20 4.35
CA GLN A 452 12.51 -3.72 2.97
C GLN A 452 11.05 -3.56 2.52
N ALA A 453 10.14 -4.39 2.99
CA ALA A 453 8.70 -4.20 2.73
C ALA A 453 8.22 -2.84 3.29
N GLY A 454 8.60 -2.53 4.54
CA GLY A 454 8.32 -1.23 5.14
C GLY A 454 9.04 -0.07 4.44
N ALA A 455 10.27 -0.29 3.96
CA ALA A 455 10.99 0.72 3.18
C ALA A 455 10.31 1.02 1.83
N MET A 456 9.74 0.02 1.16
CA MET A 456 8.92 0.24 -0.04
C MET A 456 7.59 0.94 0.29
N ASN A 457 6.98 0.66 1.44
CA ASN A 457 5.80 1.36 1.92
C ASN A 457 6.08 2.85 2.15
N GLU A 458 7.18 3.19 2.83
CA GLU A 458 7.67 4.56 3.02
C GLU A 458 7.93 5.26 1.69
N SER A 459 8.71 4.62 0.81
CA SER A 459 9.02 5.20 -0.49
C SER A 459 7.77 5.38 -1.37
N MET A 460 6.80 4.49 -1.31
CA MET A 460 5.53 4.65 -2.01
C MET A 460 4.84 5.94 -1.57
N SER A 461 4.85 6.20 -0.25
CA SER A 461 4.29 7.40 0.34
C SER A 461 5.03 8.66 -0.09
N ASP A 462 6.37 8.63 -0.08
CA ASP A 462 7.21 9.72 -0.59
C ASP A 462 6.96 10.00 -2.08
N VAL A 463 6.90 8.95 -2.90
CA VAL A 463 6.70 9.06 -4.36
C VAL A 463 5.38 9.73 -4.69
N PHE A 464 4.27 9.30 -4.10
CA PHE A 464 2.98 9.95 -4.34
C PHE A 464 2.92 11.33 -3.69
N GLY A 465 3.59 11.55 -2.54
CA GLY A 465 3.80 12.87 -1.97
C GLY A 465 4.36 13.85 -3.00
N TYR A 466 5.52 13.52 -3.55
CA TYR A 466 6.16 14.32 -4.60
C TYR A 466 5.29 14.48 -5.86
N LEU A 467 4.66 13.41 -6.35
CA LEU A 467 3.88 13.47 -7.60
C LEU A 467 2.67 14.40 -7.49
N VAL A 468 1.96 14.36 -6.37
CA VAL A 468 0.82 15.24 -6.10
C VAL A 468 1.31 16.69 -5.93
N GLU A 469 2.36 16.90 -5.16
CA GLU A 469 2.95 18.20 -5.00
C GLU A 469 3.41 18.79 -6.35
N ALA A 470 4.12 18.01 -7.16
CA ALA A 470 4.60 18.43 -8.47
C ALA A 470 3.48 18.85 -9.42
N GLU A 471 2.28 18.27 -9.29
CA GLU A 471 1.11 18.67 -10.08
C GLU A 471 0.52 20.01 -9.62
N TYR A 472 0.39 20.20 -8.30
CA TYR A 472 -0.31 21.37 -7.75
C TYR A 472 0.60 22.52 -7.35
N GLN A 473 1.92 22.30 -7.20
CA GLN A 473 2.90 23.29 -6.76
C GLN A 473 4.05 23.51 -7.78
N ASN A 474 3.72 23.85 -9.02
CA ASN A 474 4.67 24.27 -10.07
C ASN A 474 5.83 23.30 -10.36
N GLY A 475 5.61 21.99 -10.18
CA GLY A 475 6.56 20.98 -10.62
C GLY A 475 7.39 20.31 -9.55
N GLY A 476 7.18 20.63 -8.26
CA GLY A 476 7.90 20.04 -7.13
C GLY A 476 9.42 20.33 -7.16
N ASP A 477 10.12 20.03 -6.10
CA ASP A 477 11.55 20.34 -5.95
C ASP A 477 12.47 19.15 -5.67
N TRP A 478 11.94 17.91 -5.69
CA TRP A 478 12.65 16.67 -5.39
C TRP A 478 13.09 16.51 -3.93
N THR A 479 12.48 17.25 -3.03
CA THR A 479 12.62 17.08 -1.59
C THR A 479 11.31 16.64 -0.96
N GLN A 480 11.31 16.35 0.32
CA GLN A 480 10.13 16.02 1.09
C GLN A 480 10.13 16.77 2.41
N GLY A 481 8.98 17.37 2.77
CA GLY A 481 8.76 18.04 4.04
C GLY A 481 9.45 19.40 4.14
N GLU A 482 9.91 20.03 3.06
CA GLU A 482 10.56 21.34 3.10
C GLU A 482 9.62 22.42 3.59
N ASP A 483 8.33 22.32 3.29
CA ASP A 483 7.30 23.25 3.76
C ASP A 483 6.99 23.10 5.26
N VAL A 484 7.33 21.99 5.88
CA VAL A 484 7.24 21.81 7.33
C VAL A 484 8.46 22.36 8.03
N HIS A 485 9.62 22.24 7.45
CA HIS A 485 10.85 22.75 8.02
C HIS A 485 10.99 24.26 7.88
N TYR A 486 11.57 24.94 8.88
CA TYR A 486 11.97 26.34 8.71
C TYR A 486 13.26 26.51 7.92
N THR A 487 14.10 25.49 7.71
CA THR A 487 15.21 25.43 6.75
C THR A 487 15.54 23.97 6.38
N GLY A 488 15.59 23.63 5.09
CA GLY A 488 15.88 22.29 4.59
C GLY A 488 14.63 21.45 4.38
N ALA A 489 14.78 20.16 4.36
CA ALA A 489 13.75 19.18 4.10
C ALA A 489 13.96 17.92 4.96
N SER A 490 13.04 16.97 4.88
CA SER A 490 13.14 15.66 5.53
C SER A 490 14.02 14.71 4.73
N ARG A 491 13.84 14.69 3.42
CA ARG A 491 14.45 13.74 2.48
C ARG A 491 14.81 14.43 1.14
N SER A 492 15.65 13.76 0.35
CA SER A 492 15.96 14.17 -1.02
C SER A 492 15.90 12.95 -1.94
N PHE A 493 15.19 13.06 -3.05
CA PHE A 493 15.18 12.06 -4.11
C PHE A 493 16.44 12.12 -4.98
N ILE A 494 17.04 13.31 -5.12
CA ILE A 494 18.26 13.52 -5.91
C ILE A 494 19.46 12.91 -5.18
N ASN A 495 19.62 13.23 -3.90
CA ASN A 495 20.77 12.81 -3.10
C ASN A 495 20.33 12.34 -1.70
N PRO A 496 19.74 11.14 -1.57
CA PRO A 496 19.33 10.59 -0.28
C PRO A 496 20.41 10.63 0.81
N PRO A 497 21.72 10.44 0.50
CA PRO A 497 22.79 10.51 1.51
C PRO A 497 22.92 11.85 2.25
N ASP A 498 22.47 12.97 1.68
CA ASP A 498 22.46 14.26 2.38
C ASP A 498 21.53 14.25 3.61
N TYR A 499 20.58 13.32 3.62
CA TYR A 499 19.59 13.11 4.68
C TYR A 499 19.77 11.76 5.42
N ASN A 500 20.99 11.20 5.39
CA ASN A 500 21.34 9.92 6.01
C ASN A 500 20.58 8.70 5.50
N GLN A 501 20.03 8.77 4.28
CA GLN A 501 19.42 7.64 3.61
C GLN A 501 20.40 7.02 2.59
N PRO A 502 20.38 5.70 2.35
CA PRO A 502 21.19 5.10 1.29
C PRO A 502 20.56 5.36 -0.09
N ASP A 503 21.39 5.52 -1.09
CA ASP A 503 21.03 5.55 -2.51
C ASP A 503 21.49 4.29 -3.26
N HIS A 504 22.15 3.36 -2.56
CA HIS A 504 22.67 2.10 -3.07
C HIS A 504 22.77 1.08 -1.93
N VAL A 505 22.58 -0.20 -2.22
CA VAL A 505 22.62 -1.26 -1.18
C VAL A 505 24.01 -1.41 -0.52
N ASP A 506 25.09 -0.98 -1.17
CA ASP A 506 26.43 -0.94 -0.59
C ASP A 506 26.73 0.37 0.16
N HIS A 507 25.78 1.33 0.19
CA HIS A 507 26.01 2.58 0.90
C HIS A 507 26.06 2.34 2.42
N PRO A 508 26.94 3.03 3.18
CA PRO A 508 27.06 2.83 4.64
C PRO A 508 25.79 3.06 5.46
N TYR A 509 24.82 3.81 4.94
CA TYR A 509 23.53 4.03 5.58
C TYR A 509 22.53 2.90 5.32
N PHE A 510 22.81 1.95 4.42
CA PHE A 510 21.92 0.83 4.18
C PHE A 510 21.77 -0.05 5.41
N VAL A 511 20.54 -0.27 5.84
CA VAL A 511 20.22 -1.11 6.99
C VAL A 511 19.92 -2.52 6.49
N ALA A 512 20.78 -3.48 6.88
CA ALA A 512 20.58 -4.88 6.55
C ALA A 512 19.33 -5.45 7.25
N TYR A 513 18.81 -6.57 6.72
CA TYR A 513 17.65 -7.27 7.30
C TYR A 513 17.80 -7.47 8.81
N ASN A 514 16.77 -7.05 9.55
CA ASN A 514 16.70 -7.17 10.99
C ASN A 514 15.64 -8.23 11.38
N PRO A 515 16.03 -9.34 12.03
CA PRO A 515 15.07 -10.37 12.46
C PRO A 515 14.22 -9.93 13.66
N ASN A 516 14.53 -8.80 14.30
CA ASN A 516 13.79 -8.23 15.42
C ASN A 516 13.49 -6.74 15.18
N PRO A 517 12.64 -6.41 14.19
CA PRO A 517 12.27 -5.03 13.87
C PRO A 517 11.40 -4.47 14.99
N GLN A 518 11.75 -3.26 15.45
CA GLN A 518 11.04 -2.56 16.50
C GLN A 518 11.31 -1.06 16.40
N TRP A 519 10.53 -0.24 17.07
CA TRP A 519 10.65 1.22 17.08
C TRP A 519 12.10 1.73 17.27
N SER A 520 12.83 1.18 18.22
CA SER A 520 14.20 1.62 18.53
C SER A 520 15.23 1.37 17.42
N ASN A 521 14.89 0.59 16.40
CA ASN A 521 15.72 0.33 15.23
C ASN A 521 15.01 0.69 13.92
N ASP A 522 14.06 1.63 13.99
CA ASP A 522 13.29 2.08 12.85
C ASP A 522 12.61 0.92 12.10
N PHE A 523 12.02 -0.01 12.84
CA PHE A 523 11.39 -1.23 12.32
C PHE A 523 12.25 -2.01 11.30
N GLY A 524 13.58 -1.93 11.43
CA GLY A 524 14.53 -2.52 10.50
C GLY A 524 14.96 -1.57 9.38
N GLY A 525 14.90 -0.26 9.62
CA GLY A 525 15.41 0.78 8.73
C GLY A 525 14.43 1.20 7.64
N VAL A 526 13.12 1.25 7.96
CA VAL A 526 12.10 1.57 6.96
C VAL A 526 12.28 2.98 6.38
N HIS A 527 12.54 3.98 7.24
CA HIS A 527 12.78 5.36 6.80
C HIS A 527 14.19 5.58 6.22
N TYR A 528 15.15 4.70 6.53
CA TYR A 528 16.47 4.79 5.92
C TYR A 528 16.45 4.20 4.51
N ASN A 529 16.04 2.93 4.38
CA ASN A 529 16.13 2.19 3.13
C ASN A 529 15.12 2.65 2.06
N SER A 530 14.11 3.45 2.43
CA SER A 530 13.20 4.10 1.47
C SER A 530 13.98 4.99 0.47
N GLY A 531 15.15 5.50 0.87
CA GLY A 531 16.05 6.26 -0.01
C GLY A 531 16.45 5.51 -1.29
N ILE A 532 16.49 4.16 -1.26
CA ILE A 532 16.79 3.32 -2.43
C ILE A 532 15.73 3.52 -3.53
N THR A 533 14.47 3.28 -3.19
CA THR A 533 13.38 3.35 -4.16
C THR A 533 12.98 4.79 -4.50
N ASN A 534 13.21 5.74 -3.58
CA ASN A 534 13.13 7.17 -3.88
C ASN A 534 14.16 7.59 -4.95
N LYS A 535 15.41 7.10 -4.83
CA LYS A 535 16.45 7.35 -5.84
C LYS A 535 16.07 6.77 -7.20
N ILE A 536 15.54 5.56 -7.24
CA ILE A 536 15.05 4.94 -8.48
C ILE A 536 13.99 5.82 -9.16
N MET A 537 13.02 6.31 -8.38
CA MET A 537 11.97 7.17 -8.92
C MET A 537 12.53 8.45 -9.56
N TYR A 538 13.47 9.14 -8.88
CA TYR A 538 14.16 10.29 -9.47
C TYR A 538 14.84 9.94 -10.78
N LEU A 539 15.63 8.86 -10.78
CA LEU A 539 16.40 8.44 -11.96
C LEU A 539 15.50 8.14 -13.15
N VAL A 540 14.42 7.41 -12.98
CA VAL A 540 13.54 7.03 -14.09
C VAL A 540 12.68 8.19 -14.61
N ILE A 541 12.43 9.20 -13.79
CA ILE A 541 11.68 10.39 -14.21
C ILE A 541 12.58 11.44 -14.84
N ALA A 542 13.70 11.77 -14.21
CA ALA A 542 14.56 12.87 -14.61
C ALA A 542 15.71 12.46 -15.52
N GLY A 543 16.14 11.20 -15.44
CA GLY A 543 17.34 10.67 -16.09
C GLY A 543 18.61 11.16 -15.40
N ASP A 544 19.54 10.27 -15.16
CA ASP A 544 20.87 10.60 -14.62
C ASP A 544 21.80 9.37 -14.75
N THR A 545 23.09 9.55 -14.42
CA THR A 545 24.04 8.46 -14.25
C THR A 545 24.27 8.20 -12.77
N HIS A 546 24.02 6.96 -12.33
CA HIS A 546 24.20 6.56 -10.93
C HIS A 546 25.02 5.27 -10.84
N TYR A 547 26.07 5.25 -10.01
CA TYR A 547 27.06 4.14 -9.89
C TYR A 547 27.54 3.60 -11.24
N SER A 548 27.80 4.51 -12.20
CA SER A 548 28.27 4.22 -13.57
C SER A 548 27.21 3.58 -14.50
N ILE A 549 25.98 3.47 -14.10
CA ILE A 549 24.86 3.04 -14.91
C ILE A 549 24.11 4.29 -15.37
N GLU A 550 23.94 4.43 -16.69
CA GLU A 550 23.10 5.47 -17.28
C GLU A 550 21.64 5.05 -17.22
N VAL A 551 20.80 5.89 -16.60
CA VAL A 551 19.36 5.68 -16.53
C VAL A 551 18.70 6.79 -17.35
N PRO A 552 18.25 6.49 -18.58
CA PRO A 552 17.51 7.48 -19.37
C PRO A 552 16.14 7.76 -18.70
N PRO A 553 15.54 8.95 -18.86
CA PRO A 553 14.20 9.17 -18.36
C PRO A 553 13.17 8.35 -19.16
N LEU A 554 12.02 8.03 -18.53
CA LEU A 554 10.93 7.36 -19.22
C LEU A 554 10.45 8.16 -20.45
N GLU A 555 10.41 9.48 -20.32
CA GLU A 555 10.05 10.40 -21.40
C GLU A 555 10.97 11.64 -21.37
N GLU A 556 11.22 12.26 -22.54
CA GLU A 556 11.97 13.51 -22.61
C GLU A 556 11.23 14.68 -21.92
N ASN A 557 9.90 14.67 -21.97
CA ASN A 557 9.07 15.65 -21.27
C ASN A 557 8.87 15.22 -19.82
N LEU A 558 9.34 16.03 -18.88
CA LEU A 558 9.33 15.72 -17.45
C LEU A 558 7.91 15.38 -16.92
N ASN A 559 6.85 16.07 -17.38
CA ASN A 559 5.49 15.78 -16.93
C ASN A 559 4.96 14.47 -17.53
N ALA A 560 5.31 14.15 -18.78
CA ALA A 560 4.99 12.87 -19.38
C ALA A 560 5.73 11.74 -18.66
N SER A 561 7.00 11.94 -18.29
CA SER A 561 7.81 10.99 -17.52
C SER A 561 7.22 10.76 -16.12
N ARG A 562 6.80 11.82 -15.42
CA ARG A 562 6.06 11.70 -14.13
C ARG A 562 4.78 10.88 -14.27
N GLN A 563 4.00 11.13 -15.32
CA GLN A 563 2.75 10.40 -15.56
C GLN A 563 2.99 8.92 -15.86
N ALA A 564 4.02 8.59 -16.64
CA ALA A 564 4.41 7.22 -16.91
C ALA A 564 4.86 6.52 -15.60
N ALA A 565 5.70 7.16 -14.83
CA ALA A 565 6.13 6.67 -13.52
C ALA A 565 4.93 6.48 -12.57
N ALA A 566 4.05 7.48 -12.45
CA ALA A 566 2.84 7.38 -11.62
C ALA A 566 1.99 6.17 -11.97
N ASN A 567 1.80 5.87 -13.25
CA ASN A 567 1.04 4.71 -13.70
C ASN A 567 1.72 3.39 -13.30
N ILE A 568 3.06 3.32 -13.45
CA ILE A 568 3.83 2.12 -13.09
C ILE A 568 3.81 1.90 -11.58
N TRP A 569 4.08 2.93 -10.77
CA TRP A 569 4.06 2.85 -9.30
C TRP A 569 2.69 2.50 -8.75
N PHE A 570 1.64 3.12 -9.30
CA PHE A 570 0.26 2.80 -8.91
C PHE A 570 -0.10 1.35 -9.22
N ALA A 571 0.20 0.87 -10.44
CA ALA A 571 -0.07 -0.52 -10.80
C ALA A 571 0.75 -1.47 -9.92
N TRP A 572 2.05 -1.20 -9.76
CA TRP A 572 2.96 -1.99 -8.94
C TRP A 572 2.44 -2.18 -7.52
N SER A 573 2.07 -1.09 -6.84
CA SER A 573 1.53 -1.14 -5.49
C SER A 573 0.13 -1.76 -5.43
N SER A 574 -0.78 -1.39 -6.34
CA SER A 574 -2.17 -1.85 -6.26
C SER A 574 -2.36 -3.31 -6.62
N PHE A 575 -1.52 -3.86 -7.53
CA PHE A 575 -1.86 -5.11 -8.21
C PHE A 575 -0.75 -6.16 -8.19
N TYR A 576 0.50 -5.79 -7.91
CA TYR A 576 1.64 -6.70 -8.05
C TYR A 576 2.31 -7.03 -6.72
N LEU A 577 2.49 -6.04 -5.83
CA LEU A 577 3.16 -6.25 -4.55
C LEU A 577 2.34 -7.10 -3.59
N ASP A 578 3.05 -7.92 -2.81
CA ASP A 578 2.54 -8.70 -1.69
C ASP A 578 3.10 -8.17 -0.35
N PRO A 579 2.47 -8.46 0.78
CA PRO A 579 2.81 -7.82 2.06
C PRO A 579 4.25 -7.97 2.55
N GLU A 580 4.95 -9.02 2.16
CA GLU A 580 6.31 -9.33 2.64
C GLU A 580 7.38 -9.25 1.54
N ASP A 581 7.08 -8.64 0.40
CA ASP A 581 8.04 -8.50 -0.69
C ASP A 581 9.28 -7.70 -0.26
N ASP A 582 10.43 -8.15 -0.68
CA ASP A 582 11.69 -7.41 -0.57
C ASP A 582 12.03 -6.65 -1.87
N PHE A 583 13.14 -5.95 -1.89
CA PHE A 583 13.54 -5.16 -3.07
C PHE A 583 13.76 -6.01 -4.33
N GLU A 584 14.30 -7.22 -4.19
CA GLU A 584 14.54 -8.09 -5.35
C GLU A 584 13.22 -8.52 -5.99
N ILE A 585 12.26 -8.93 -5.18
CA ILE A 585 10.91 -9.27 -5.64
C ILE A 585 10.18 -8.02 -6.13
N GLY A 586 10.31 -6.91 -5.41
CA GLY A 586 9.74 -5.61 -5.78
C GLY A 586 10.19 -5.19 -7.19
N ARG A 587 11.50 -5.33 -7.49
CA ARG A 587 12.05 -5.08 -8.83
C ARG A 587 11.39 -5.94 -9.91
N VAL A 588 11.33 -7.25 -9.70
CA VAL A 588 10.73 -8.18 -10.69
C VAL A 588 9.28 -7.81 -10.96
N LYS A 589 8.52 -7.52 -9.91
CA LYS A 589 7.11 -7.14 -10.01
C LYS A 589 6.90 -5.75 -10.63
N MET A 590 7.84 -4.80 -10.44
CA MET A 590 7.77 -3.50 -11.10
C MET A 590 8.06 -3.61 -12.60
N LEU A 591 9.04 -4.41 -13.00
CA LEU A 591 9.31 -4.71 -14.39
C LEU A 591 8.11 -5.38 -15.07
N GLN A 592 7.44 -6.28 -14.36
CA GLN A 592 6.22 -6.91 -14.86
C GLN A 592 5.08 -5.90 -15.02
N ALA A 593 4.86 -5.04 -14.02
CA ALA A 593 3.86 -3.96 -14.09
C ALA A 593 4.13 -3.02 -15.28
N CYS A 594 5.40 -2.66 -15.48
CA CYS A 594 5.83 -1.84 -16.62
C CYS A 594 5.51 -2.52 -17.95
N ASN A 595 5.88 -3.80 -18.10
CA ASN A 595 5.64 -4.56 -19.33
C ASN A 595 4.14 -4.76 -19.61
N ASP A 596 3.32 -5.00 -18.58
CA ASP A 596 1.88 -5.18 -18.75
C ASP A 596 1.16 -3.88 -19.11
N LEU A 597 1.64 -2.74 -18.58
CA LEU A 597 1.10 -1.43 -18.93
C LEU A 597 1.56 -0.93 -20.30
N TYR A 598 2.79 -1.24 -20.66
CA TYR A 598 3.47 -0.72 -21.84
C TYR A 598 4.21 -1.85 -22.59
N PRO A 599 3.48 -2.88 -23.08
CA PRO A 599 4.08 -4.11 -23.60
C PRO A 599 5.03 -3.90 -24.77
N ASP A 600 4.82 -2.81 -25.50
CA ASP A 600 5.56 -2.49 -26.73
C ASP A 600 6.60 -1.37 -26.50
N ASN A 601 6.81 -0.96 -25.23
CA ASN A 601 7.76 0.10 -24.87
C ASN A 601 8.99 -0.44 -24.14
N PHE A 602 9.94 -0.97 -24.90
CA PHE A 602 11.20 -1.52 -24.38
C PHE A 602 12.05 -0.47 -23.67
N ASN A 603 11.97 0.80 -24.08
CA ASN A 603 12.70 1.87 -23.44
C ASN A 603 12.25 2.04 -21.98
N TYR A 604 10.93 1.97 -21.71
CA TYR A 604 10.44 2.04 -20.34
C TYR A 604 10.93 0.86 -19.51
N TYR A 605 10.84 -0.35 -20.05
CA TYR A 605 11.31 -1.56 -19.39
C TYR A 605 12.80 -1.48 -19.04
N GLN A 606 13.61 -1.04 -20.00
CA GLN A 606 15.05 -0.85 -19.82
C GLN A 606 15.35 0.26 -18.81
N THR A 607 14.67 1.40 -18.87
CA THR A 607 14.80 2.50 -17.92
C THR A 607 14.54 2.02 -16.49
N ILE A 608 13.44 1.29 -16.25
CA ILE A 608 13.11 0.73 -14.94
C ILE A 608 14.19 -0.26 -14.49
N ALA A 609 14.64 -1.16 -15.38
CA ALA A 609 15.69 -2.14 -15.06
C ALA A 609 17.01 -1.48 -14.68
N SER A 610 17.43 -0.45 -15.43
CA SER A 610 18.64 0.33 -15.16
C SER A 610 18.53 1.14 -13.87
N GLY A 611 17.35 1.72 -13.58
CA GLY A 611 17.08 2.42 -12.32
C GLY A 611 17.33 1.50 -11.12
N TRP A 612 16.78 0.31 -11.12
CA TRP A 612 17.00 -0.68 -10.06
C TRP A 612 18.45 -1.16 -10.01
N ALA A 613 19.04 -1.51 -11.16
CA ALA A 613 20.43 -1.98 -11.22
C ALA A 613 21.42 -0.93 -10.69
N SER A 614 21.18 0.36 -10.95
CA SER A 614 22.03 1.45 -10.50
C SER A 614 22.04 1.62 -8.97
N THR A 615 21.04 1.09 -8.26
CA THR A 615 21.01 1.04 -6.78
C THR A 615 21.55 -0.27 -6.21
N GLY A 616 22.10 -1.15 -7.08
CA GLY A 616 22.71 -2.43 -6.69
C GLY A 616 21.70 -3.59 -6.58
N ILE A 617 20.48 -3.44 -7.11
CA ILE A 617 19.43 -4.46 -7.07
C ILE A 617 19.19 -5.02 -8.46
N GLY A 618 19.60 -6.27 -8.68
CA GLY A 618 19.58 -6.94 -9.98
C GLY A 618 20.63 -6.41 -10.97
N SER A 619 20.46 -6.70 -12.25
CA SER A 619 21.35 -6.27 -13.33
C SER A 619 20.64 -5.41 -14.36
N GLU A 620 21.40 -4.63 -15.12
CA GLU A 620 20.86 -3.95 -16.30
C GLU A 620 20.29 -4.96 -17.29
N ILE A 621 19.23 -4.53 -17.97
CA ILE A 621 18.67 -5.24 -19.12
C ILE A 621 18.87 -4.33 -20.32
N VAL A 622 19.76 -4.73 -21.21
CA VAL A 622 20.11 -3.94 -22.39
C VAL A 622 19.55 -4.66 -23.60
N PHE A 623 18.61 -4.06 -24.29
CA PHE A 623 18.17 -4.51 -25.60
C PHE A 623 19.12 -3.92 -26.64
N THR A 624 20.02 -4.74 -27.17
CA THR A 624 20.98 -4.33 -28.18
C THR A 624 20.49 -4.72 -29.57
N PRO A 625 20.22 -3.78 -30.46
CA PRO A 625 19.89 -4.12 -31.84
C PRO A 625 20.95 -5.08 -32.43
N GLY A 626 20.49 -6.19 -32.96
CA GLY A 626 21.32 -7.29 -33.43
C GLY A 626 21.48 -8.46 -32.47
N ASP A 627 21.19 -8.30 -31.20
CA ASP A 627 21.14 -9.40 -30.20
C ASP A 627 19.72 -9.92 -30.09
N LEU A 628 19.32 -10.74 -31.05
CA LEU A 628 17.94 -11.23 -31.17
C LEU A 628 17.60 -12.34 -30.19
N ASN A 629 18.61 -13.10 -29.75
CA ASN A 629 18.42 -14.15 -28.74
C ASN A 629 18.62 -13.64 -27.30
N GLN A 630 19.00 -12.36 -27.13
CA GLN A 630 19.18 -11.65 -25.88
C GLN A 630 20.20 -12.33 -24.92
N ASP A 631 21.27 -12.91 -25.48
CA ASP A 631 22.34 -13.53 -24.70
C ASP A 631 23.50 -12.56 -24.43
N GLN A 632 23.34 -11.25 -24.73
CA GLN A 632 24.31 -10.15 -24.60
C GLN A 632 25.52 -10.30 -25.57
N SER A 633 25.38 -11.06 -26.63
CA SER A 633 26.46 -11.29 -27.59
C SER A 633 25.93 -11.33 -29.01
N ILE A 634 26.22 -10.31 -29.80
CA ILE A 634 25.83 -10.34 -31.23
C ILE A 634 26.74 -11.34 -31.97
N ASN A 635 26.12 -12.43 -32.43
CA ASN A 635 26.86 -13.52 -33.05
C ASN A 635 25.99 -14.31 -34.09
N ILE A 636 26.51 -15.43 -34.58
CA ILE A 636 25.82 -16.22 -35.62
C ILE A 636 24.46 -16.79 -35.17
N LEU A 637 24.23 -16.92 -33.85
CA LEU A 637 22.95 -17.41 -33.33
C LEU A 637 21.84 -16.40 -33.58
N ASP A 638 22.15 -15.11 -33.56
CA ASP A 638 21.23 -14.02 -33.85
C ASP A 638 20.82 -13.99 -35.29
N ILE A 639 21.78 -14.33 -36.21
CA ILE A 639 21.44 -14.51 -37.62
C ILE A 639 20.42 -15.64 -37.81
N VAL A 640 20.60 -16.74 -37.07
CA VAL A 640 19.66 -17.86 -37.11
C VAL A 640 18.28 -17.43 -36.62
N GLU A 641 18.22 -16.65 -35.54
CA GLU A 641 16.96 -16.14 -35.02
C GLU A 641 16.32 -15.13 -35.97
N LEU A 642 17.09 -14.20 -36.54
CA LEU A 642 16.60 -13.25 -37.54
C LEU A 642 16.03 -13.95 -38.78
N VAL A 643 16.66 -15.02 -39.27
CA VAL A 643 16.16 -15.85 -40.36
C VAL A 643 14.84 -16.53 -39.95
N ASN A 644 14.73 -17.03 -38.74
CA ASN A 644 13.48 -17.63 -38.24
C ASN A 644 12.35 -16.61 -38.20
N ILE A 645 12.60 -15.40 -37.75
CA ILE A 645 11.63 -14.29 -37.73
C ILE A 645 11.15 -13.98 -39.15
N ILE A 646 12.06 -13.84 -40.10
CA ILE A 646 11.74 -13.58 -41.53
C ILE A 646 10.87 -14.70 -42.11
N LEU A 647 11.19 -15.96 -41.78
CA LEU A 647 10.44 -17.12 -42.31
C LEU A 647 9.04 -17.25 -41.70
N ASN A 648 8.85 -16.80 -40.47
CA ASN A 648 7.56 -16.81 -39.78
C ASN A 648 6.65 -15.67 -40.25
N GLY A 649 7.20 -14.56 -40.75
CA GLY A 649 6.49 -13.47 -41.43
C GLY A 649 5.61 -12.57 -40.56
N SER A 650 5.78 -12.63 -39.23
CA SER A 650 5.03 -11.78 -38.28
C SER A 650 5.90 -11.50 -37.08
N PRO A 651 6.89 -10.59 -37.21
CA PRO A 651 7.69 -10.18 -36.07
C PRO A 651 6.82 -9.44 -35.02
N ASP A 652 7.09 -9.71 -33.75
CA ASP A 652 6.61 -8.84 -32.70
C ASP A 652 7.46 -7.55 -32.61
N GLU A 653 7.07 -6.60 -31.78
CA GLU A 653 7.76 -5.32 -31.69
C GLU A 653 9.17 -5.43 -31.12
N THR A 654 9.43 -6.37 -30.19
CA THR A 654 10.79 -6.66 -29.72
C THR A 654 11.67 -7.14 -30.85
N GLN A 655 11.15 -8.11 -31.61
CA GLN A 655 11.85 -8.64 -32.77
C GLN A 655 12.09 -7.55 -33.80
N LEU A 656 11.10 -6.66 -34.01
CA LEU A 656 11.24 -5.52 -34.91
C LEU A 656 12.34 -4.56 -34.43
N TYR A 657 12.32 -4.19 -33.14
CA TYR A 657 13.34 -3.31 -32.54
C TYR A 657 14.76 -3.89 -32.62
N LEU A 658 14.90 -5.21 -32.34
CA LEU A 658 16.20 -5.87 -32.36
C LEU A 658 16.65 -6.24 -33.78
N GLY A 659 15.75 -6.46 -34.69
CA GLY A 659 16.01 -7.05 -35.98
C GLY A 659 15.93 -6.11 -37.20
N ASP A 660 15.26 -4.96 -37.12
CA ASP A 660 15.24 -3.92 -38.16
C ASP A 660 16.49 -3.03 -38.03
N LEU A 661 17.61 -3.57 -38.46
CA LEU A 661 18.92 -2.94 -38.32
C LEU A 661 19.15 -1.79 -39.28
N ASN A 662 18.43 -1.76 -40.40
CA ASN A 662 18.47 -0.67 -41.36
C ASN A 662 17.41 0.39 -41.14
N SER A 663 16.54 0.23 -40.14
CA SER A 663 15.45 1.14 -39.73
C SER A 663 14.46 1.47 -40.88
N ASP A 664 14.17 0.49 -41.73
CA ASP A 664 13.19 0.65 -42.85
C ASP A 664 11.75 0.27 -42.45
N GLY A 665 11.53 -0.17 -41.22
CA GLY A 665 10.25 -0.58 -40.64
C GLY A 665 9.85 -2.03 -40.97
N SER A 666 10.78 -2.84 -41.45
CA SER A 666 10.49 -4.23 -41.88
C SER A 666 11.70 -5.13 -41.67
N ILE A 667 11.53 -6.23 -40.97
CA ILE A 667 12.58 -7.26 -40.89
C ILE A 667 12.63 -8.06 -42.17
N ASN A 668 13.76 -8.02 -42.87
CA ASN A 668 13.96 -8.71 -44.14
C ASN A 668 15.43 -9.10 -44.37
N ILE A 669 15.79 -9.53 -45.57
CA ILE A 669 17.12 -10.00 -45.91
C ILE A 669 18.20 -8.88 -45.79
N LEU A 670 17.80 -7.61 -45.88
CA LEU A 670 18.75 -6.50 -45.76
C LEU A 670 19.27 -6.41 -44.35
N ASP A 671 18.46 -6.69 -43.36
CA ASP A 671 18.84 -6.70 -41.95
C ASP A 671 19.81 -7.84 -41.63
N ILE A 672 19.66 -9.00 -42.29
CA ILE A 672 20.64 -10.07 -42.18
C ILE A 672 22.01 -9.58 -42.67
N ILE A 673 22.05 -8.80 -43.76
CA ILE A 673 23.30 -8.25 -44.27
C ILE A 673 23.92 -7.28 -43.25
N GLU A 674 23.11 -6.39 -42.66
CA GLU A 674 23.58 -5.47 -41.61
C GLU A 674 24.06 -6.24 -40.37
N LEU A 675 23.33 -7.26 -39.92
CA LEU A 675 23.74 -8.09 -38.78
C LEU A 675 25.06 -8.85 -39.08
N VAL A 676 25.25 -9.37 -40.29
CA VAL A 676 26.52 -10.00 -40.68
C VAL A 676 27.65 -8.99 -40.65
N ASN A 677 27.42 -7.76 -41.15
CA ASN A 677 28.42 -6.69 -41.07
C ASN A 677 28.78 -6.37 -39.64
N LEU A 678 27.77 -6.23 -38.75
CA LEU A 678 27.96 -5.95 -37.32
C LEU A 678 28.75 -7.06 -36.59
N ILE A 679 28.63 -8.31 -37.02
CA ILE A 679 29.38 -9.45 -36.45
C ILE A 679 30.83 -9.51 -36.97
N LEU A 680 31.06 -9.00 -38.16
CA LEU A 680 32.37 -9.06 -38.81
C LEU A 680 33.32 -7.85 -38.46
N ASP A 681 32.74 -6.74 -38.03
CA ASP A 681 33.43 -5.55 -37.55
C ASP A 681 33.93 -5.71 -36.11
#